data_2bd89b502fe1bb36e44b89cd6428555c
#
_entry.id   2bd89b502fe1bb36e44b89cd6428555c
#
_cell.length_a   1.000
_cell.length_b   1.000
_cell.length_c   1.000
_cell.angle_alpha   90.00
_cell.angle_beta   90.00
_cell.angle_gamma   90.00
#
_symmetry.space_group_name_H-M   'P 1'
#
loop_
_entity.id
_entity.type
_entity.pdbx_description
1 polymer ?
#
loop_
_entity_poly.entity_id
_entity_poly.type
_entity_poly.pdbx_seq_one_letter_code
_entity_poly.pdbx_strand_id
1 'polypeptide(L)'
;MSVTSVLLDILIVLIAAKVAAEIAERIGFPPVVAEILAGVVIGPSMLDLVGTEQTLRVLGEIGVILLLLQVGMGMDLAELGAVGRASVSVAVVGVVVPMVAGFGVAETFGYDPKISLFLGAALAATSVGITARVFSDLRALATVEARTVLGAAVADDVLGLVILTVVVRLVTEGSVSVLGVLGILALAVVFLVATTLVGTHAAPPLFQFLQNSARSTGTVVVLALAFTLAFAELADAAQLAPIVGAFVAGLSLSRSTVSDRITRDLAPVGHLFIPVFFLQIGIDADVGSFFDPKVVAIASALFAVAVIGKLVAAVGAAGSPGDKRLIGMGMIPRGEVGLIFATIGLSEHVLNQEQYAALLLVVLASTLIGPPLLRWRLLQLRSGRARRAHPSAGPPDGRWLRAQDGVVDLVADPPEGLALSLALDAAHTITRADARPGSKLLDYLGSLGDAPMRWDRDATQRLFDVLRAGDDRTWRFLETTGVLERALPELAEAVRRRRDDPFLVDPSHVLRFSLVDSIRDLVATDGRAAAEYGKLQHPEWLLLAALILDAAGEDASPVDVARRLVKRLDLGAGAEQEIALLVGDSGLLRAAARRVDGLEEERVFALATHLDRPERVRALSVLTLALGELESWDRTRLDDLETLVLAVLEQPELTGLDARNLVERRRAEAVRIAGGDQAVQERIAAAPHTYLLAQDAPDVARQAALLEPVPGRDDARVTVAPLDPRVWRVEVASRDRPGLLATISGVLTEAGLSVQDAQIATWSDGGAVDSFLVMETTGTSPDAETLTIAIVAAFERPLAAAPTPGADIDFDDDGSPWYTLCEVRCIDRPGLLHTITVGFASAGIDVHSAQVRTLDGQAVDRFELTDRNGRKVGDGAKRAVIEAVTDGVKVGRRRRLLRRNGR
;
A
#
# COMPACT_ATOMS: atom_id res chain seq x y z
N MET A 1 3.95 -27.60 35.01
CA MET A 1 4.73 -26.34 34.88
C MET A 1 3.80 -25.13 35.01
N SER A 2 4.31 -24.03 35.50
CA SER A 2 3.51 -22.82 35.61
C SER A 2 3.42 -22.12 34.25
N VAL A 3 2.32 -21.47 33.93
CA VAL A 3 2.17 -20.66 32.71
C VAL A 3 3.32 -19.66 32.56
N THR A 4 3.89 -19.22 33.68
CA THR A 4 4.99 -18.25 33.73
C THR A 4 6.31 -18.80 33.13
N SER A 5 6.58 -20.10 33.29
CA SER A 5 7.81 -20.72 32.70
C SER A 5 7.69 -20.79 31.17
N VAL A 6 6.55 -21.20 30.65
CA VAL A 6 6.32 -21.27 29.18
C VAL A 6 6.41 -19.89 28.52
N LEU A 7 5.89 -18.84 29.15
CA LEU A 7 6.00 -17.48 28.63
C LEU A 7 7.44 -16.96 28.62
N LEU A 8 8.24 -17.36 29.63
CA LEU A 8 9.67 -17.03 29.69
C LEU A 8 10.44 -17.72 28.57
N ASP A 9 10.16 -19.02 28.32
CA ASP A 9 10.80 -19.78 27.25
C ASP A 9 10.49 -19.17 25.88
N ILE A 10 9.22 -18.81 25.62
CA ILE A 10 8.83 -18.12 24.39
C ILE A 10 9.58 -16.79 24.27
N LEU A 11 9.67 -16.00 25.34
CA LEU A 11 10.40 -14.72 25.33
C LEU A 11 11.88 -14.92 24.95
N ILE A 12 12.54 -15.90 25.58
CA ILE A 12 13.97 -16.22 25.31
C ILE A 12 14.14 -16.65 23.85
N VAL A 13 13.27 -17.52 23.35
CA VAL A 13 13.30 -18.02 21.97
C VAL A 13 13.13 -16.87 20.97
N LEU A 14 12.16 -15.98 21.16
CA LEU A 14 11.92 -14.85 20.26
C LEU A 14 13.09 -13.85 20.23
N ILE A 15 13.66 -13.55 21.40
CA ILE A 15 14.83 -12.64 21.47
C ILE A 15 16.04 -13.30 20.82
N ALA A 16 16.32 -14.58 21.12
CA ALA A 16 17.44 -15.29 20.56
C ALA A 16 17.34 -15.40 19.03
N ALA A 17 16.15 -15.71 18.50
CA ALA A 17 15.88 -15.75 17.07
C ALA A 17 16.22 -14.41 16.40
N LYS A 18 15.65 -13.32 16.93
CA LYS A 18 15.83 -12.01 16.30
C LYS A 18 17.27 -11.52 16.38
N VAL A 19 17.93 -11.70 17.50
CA VAL A 19 19.34 -11.33 17.68
C VAL A 19 20.24 -12.15 16.75
N ALA A 20 20.01 -13.45 16.64
CA ALA A 20 20.78 -14.32 15.75
C ALA A 20 20.61 -13.95 14.27
N ALA A 21 19.36 -13.71 13.83
CA ALA A 21 19.07 -13.30 12.48
C ALA A 21 19.75 -11.96 12.15
N GLU A 22 19.65 -10.97 13.02
CA GLU A 22 20.27 -9.65 12.84
C GLU A 22 21.81 -9.73 12.75
N ILE A 23 22.44 -10.57 13.57
CA ILE A 23 23.88 -10.79 13.52
C ILE A 23 24.27 -11.46 12.19
N ALA A 24 23.51 -12.49 11.78
CA ALA A 24 23.77 -13.21 10.54
C ALA A 24 23.69 -12.29 9.31
N GLU A 25 22.68 -11.45 9.23
CA GLU A 25 22.51 -10.47 8.13
C GLU A 25 23.67 -9.49 8.06
N ARG A 26 24.13 -8.98 9.19
CA ARG A 26 25.29 -8.06 9.25
C ARG A 26 26.61 -8.67 8.76
N ILE A 27 26.78 -9.98 8.94
CA ILE A 27 27.99 -10.68 8.49
C ILE A 27 27.81 -11.39 7.13
N GLY A 28 26.62 -11.26 6.51
CA GLY A 28 26.31 -11.88 5.22
C GLY A 28 26.08 -13.39 5.26
N PHE A 29 25.64 -13.91 6.41
CA PHE A 29 25.28 -15.33 6.60
C PHE A 29 23.77 -15.55 6.47
N PRO A 30 23.31 -16.74 6.04
CA PRO A 30 21.90 -17.07 6.04
C PRO A 30 21.31 -17.02 7.47
N PRO A 31 20.22 -16.26 7.73
CA PRO A 31 19.60 -16.17 9.05
C PRO A 31 19.21 -17.52 9.65
N VAL A 32 18.71 -18.43 8.83
CA VAL A 32 18.32 -19.79 9.22
C VAL A 32 19.45 -20.54 9.95
N VAL A 33 20.68 -20.40 9.47
CA VAL A 33 21.85 -21.06 10.10
C VAL A 33 22.10 -20.47 11.48
N ALA A 34 22.01 -19.16 11.61
CA ALA A 34 22.22 -18.48 12.89
C ALA A 34 21.09 -18.79 13.90
N GLU A 35 19.86 -18.91 13.44
CA GLU A 35 18.71 -19.31 14.27
C GLU A 35 18.91 -20.74 14.80
N ILE A 36 19.31 -21.70 13.96
CA ILE A 36 19.62 -23.06 14.42
C ILE A 36 20.73 -23.04 15.45
N LEU A 37 21.84 -22.32 15.18
CA LEU A 37 22.97 -22.21 16.11
C LEU A 37 22.56 -21.53 17.42
N ALA A 38 21.69 -20.52 17.38
CA ALA A 38 21.15 -19.90 18.58
C ALA A 38 20.30 -20.89 19.38
N GLY A 39 19.51 -21.74 18.71
CA GLY A 39 18.76 -22.83 19.34
C GLY A 39 19.68 -23.82 20.06
N VAL A 40 20.80 -24.20 19.45
CA VAL A 40 21.84 -25.01 20.08
C VAL A 40 22.38 -24.35 21.34
N VAL A 41 22.68 -23.05 21.28
CA VAL A 41 23.25 -22.29 22.41
C VAL A 41 22.30 -22.21 23.58
N ILE A 42 21.00 -21.83 23.33
CA ILE A 42 20.01 -21.66 24.40
C ILE A 42 19.36 -22.97 24.88
N GLY A 43 19.53 -24.03 24.10
CA GLY A 43 18.98 -25.37 24.36
C GLY A 43 19.68 -26.14 25.48
N PRO A 44 19.16 -27.34 25.81
CA PRO A 44 19.65 -28.16 26.89
C PRO A 44 21.12 -28.58 26.72
N SER A 45 21.62 -28.58 25.49
CA SER A 45 22.99 -29.04 25.17
C SER A 45 24.10 -28.06 25.59
N MET A 46 23.77 -26.73 25.77
CA MET A 46 24.78 -25.71 26.16
C MET A 46 24.38 -24.92 27.39
N LEU A 47 23.45 -23.96 27.28
CA LEU A 47 23.09 -23.07 28.37
C LEU A 47 21.88 -23.52 29.17
N ASP A 48 21.13 -24.52 28.71
CA ASP A 48 19.92 -25.08 29.34
C ASP A 48 18.92 -23.98 29.79
N LEU A 49 18.79 -22.96 28.95
CA LEU A 49 17.86 -21.85 29.20
C LEU A 49 16.44 -22.19 28.80
N VAL A 50 16.29 -23.04 27.77
CA VAL A 50 15.00 -23.45 27.19
C VAL A 50 15.00 -24.95 27.00
N GLY A 51 13.99 -25.63 27.55
CA GLY A 51 13.82 -27.06 27.42
C GLY A 51 13.11 -27.52 26.16
N THR A 52 13.10 -28.86 25.91
CA THR A 52 12.35 -29.49 24.81
C THR A 52 10.87 -29.63 25.14
N GLU A 53 10.13 -28.51 25.22
CA GLU A 53 8.73 -28.47 25.66
C GLU A 53 7.75 -28.71 24.51
N GLN A 54 6.66 -29.43 24.79
CA GLN A 54 5.60 -29.70 23.82
C GLN A 54 4.97 -28.40 23.24
N THR A 55 4.89 -27.34 24.05
CA THR A 55 4.35 -26.04 23.60
C THR A 55 5.22 -25.41 22.52
N LEU A 56 6.54 -25.42 22.68
CA LEU A 56 7.47 -24.91 21.66
C LEU A 56 7.43 -25.73 20.38
N ARG A 57 7.25 -27.05 20.49
CA ARG A 57 7.07 -27.92 19.31
C ARG A 57 5.83 -27.53 18.51
N VAL A 58 4.68 -27.32 19.17
CA VAL A 58 3.46 -26.89 18.50
C VAL A 58 3.66 -25.52 17.80
N LEU A 59 4.35 -24.58 18.44
CA LEU A 59 4.67 -23.30 17.82
C LEU A 59 5.62 -23.45 16.63
N GLY A 60 6.59 -24.37 16.72
CA GLY A 60 7.48 -24.72 15.61
C GLY A 60 6.72 -25.38 14.44
N GLU A 61 5.78 -26.28 14.72
CA GLU A 61 4.91 -26.90 13.70
C GLU A 61 4.04 -25.84 12.99
N ILE A 62 3.50 -24.88 13.71
CA ILE A 62 2.82 -23.73 13.10
C ILE A 62 3.80 -22.94 12.22
N GLY A 63 5.02 -22.74 12.69
CA GLY A 63 6.09 -22.09 11.95
C GLY A 63 6.39 -22.76 10.60
N VAL A 64 6.54 -24.09 10.59
CA VAL A 64 6.80 -24.82 9.34
C VAL A 64 5.59 -24.84 8.40
N ILE A 65 4.38 -24.92 8.93
CA ILE A 65 3.14 -24.81 8.14
C ILE A 65 3.08 -23.45 7.45
N LEU A 66 3.36 -22.36 8.17
CA LEU A 66 3.43 -21.01 7.62
C LEU A 66 4.56 -20.87 6.59
N LEU A 67 5.71 -21.47 6.84
CA LEU A 67 6.83 -21.49 5.89
C LEU A 67 6.42 -22.14 4.57
N LEU A 68 5.82 -23.33 4.63
CA LEU A 68 5.39 -24.06 3.42
C LEU A 68 4.22 -23.38 2.71
N LEU A 69 3.32 -22.71 3.46
CA LEU A 69 2.31 -21.86 2.87
C LEU A 69 2.96 -20.74 2.05
N GLN A 70 3.93 -20.02 2.62
CA GLN A 70 4.64 -18.95 1.92
C GLN A 70 5.39 -19.44 0.69
N VAL A 71 6.10 -20.57 0.81
CA VAL A 71 6.78 -21.22 -0.33
C VAL A 71 5.77 -21.56 -1.43
N GLY A 72 4.62 -22.14 -1.08
CA GLY A 72 3.56 -22.48 -2.03
C GLY A 72 2.93 -21.25 -2.70
N MET A 73 2.68 -20.19 -1.94
CA MET A 73 2.14 -18.92 -2.47
C MET A 73 3.12 -18.24 -3.42
N GLY A 74 4.40 -18.38 -3.19
CA GLY A 74 5.43 -17.79 -4.04
C GLY A 74 5.68 -18.55 -5.34
N MET A 75 5.10 -19.73 -5.53
CA MET A 75 5.27 -20.52 -6.75
C MET A 75 4.24 -20.15 -7.83
N ASP A 76 4.72 -19.88 -9.05
CA ASP A 76 3.88 -19.74 -10.24
C ASP A 76 3.70 -21.10 -10.95
N LEU A 77 2.47 -21.60 -10.98
CA LEU A 77 2.10 -22.83 -11.70
C LEU A 77 2.40 -22.75 -13.21
N ALA A 78 2.39 -21.55 -13.81
CA ALA A 78 2.77 -21.38 -15.20
C ALA A 78 4.28 -21.57 -15.40
N GLU A 79 5.11 -21.20 -14.42
CA GLU A 79 6.54 -21.46 -14.43
C GLU A 79 6.84 -22.95 -14.22
N LEU A 80 6.09 -23.64 -13.36
CA LEU A 80 6.18 -25.10 -13.22
C LEU A 80 5.91 -25.81 -14.56
N GLY A 81 4.89 -25.37 -15.31
CA GLY A 81 4.57 -25.90 -16.63
C GLY A 81 5.61 -25.56 -17.72
N ALA A 82 6.40 -24.50 -17.48
CA ALA A 82 7.45 -24.04 -18.40
C ALA A 82 8.85 -24.60 -18.07
N VAL A 83 8.99 -25.39 -16.98
CA VAL A 83 10.23 -26.03 -16.58
C VAL A 83 10.74 -26.88 -17.74
N GLY A 84 11.86 -26.49 -18.32
CA GLY A 84 12.44 -27.14 -19.51
C GLY A 84 12.88 -28.57 -19.20
N ARG A 85 12.94 -29.42 -20.21
CA ARG A 85 13.41 -30.82 -20.07
C ARG A 85 14.75 -30.95 -19.32
N ALA A 86 15.65 -29.96 -19.48
CA ALA A 86 16.91 -29.93 -18.77
C ALA A 86 16.72 -29.81 -17.25
N SER A 87 15.84 -28.92 -16.78
CA SER A 87 15.57 -28.72 -15.34
C SER A 87 14.95 -29.99 -14.71
N VAL A 88 13.95 -30.60 -15.38
CA VAL A 88 13.37 -31.88 -14.89
C VAL A 88 14.42 -32.99 -14.84
N SER A 89 15.27 -33.11 -15.85
CA SER A 89 16.32 -34.11 -15.85
C SER A 89 17.35 -33.87 -14.75
N VAL A 90 17.71 -32.59 -14.49
CA VAL A 90 18.63 -32.23 -13.39
C VAL A 90 17.97 -32.52 -12.04
N ALA A 91 16.70 -32.25 -11.85
CA ALA A 91 15.96 -32.57 -10.63
C ALA A 91 15.93 -34.08 -10.38
N VAL A 92 15.53 -34.88 -11.37
CA VAL A 92 15.47 -36.35 -11.22
C VAL A 92 16.85 -36.96 -10.90
N VAL A 93 17.90 -36.57 -11.61
CA VAL A 93 19.27 -37.05 -11.34
C VAL A 93 19.73 -36.52 -9.97
N GLY A 94 19.43 -35.25 -9.64
CA GLY A 94 19.79 -34.62 -8.37
C GLY A 94 19.07 -35.17 -7.15
N VAL A 95 17.97 -35.86 -7.34
CA VAL A 95 17.25 -36.63 -6.29
C VAL A 95 17.78 -38.05 -6.22
N VAL A 96 17.79 -38.78 -7.34
CA VAL A 96 18.07 -40.22 -7.37
C VAL A 96 19.53 -40.52 -6.98
N VAL A 97 20.47 -39.73 -7.50
CA VAL A 97 21.90 -40.04 -7.26
C VAL A 97 22.30 -39.82 -5.79
N PRO A 98 21.99 -38.68 -5.15
CA PRO A 98 22.28 -38.52 -3.71
C PRO A 98 21.52 -39.51 -2.83
N MET A 99 20.27 -39.84 -3.19
CA MET A 99 19.46 -40.81 -2.42
C MET A 99 20.06 -42.20 -2.45
N VAL A 100 20.40 -42.73 -3.63
CA VAL A 100 20.98 -44.05 -3.76
C VAL A 100 22.38 -44.14 -3.16
N ALA A 101 23.20 -43.12 -3.42
CA ALA A 101 24.56 -43.10 -2.87
C ALA A 101 24.56 -42.88 -1.34
N GLY A 102 23.65 -42.04 -0.81
CA GLY A 102 23.46 -41.85 0.63
C GLY A 102 22.98 -43.11 1.34
N PHE A 103 22.04 -43.85 0.73
CA PHE A 103 21.61 -45.16 1.16
C PHE A 103 22.83 -46.10 1.26
N GLY A 104 23.63 -46.19 0.18
CA GLY A 104 24.80 -47.04 0.13
C GLY A 104 25.85 -46.70 1.20
N VAL A 105 26.11 -45.39 1.43
CA VAL A 105 27.02 -44.95 2.51
C VAL A 105 26.48 -45.36 3.87
N ALA A 106 25.20 -45.11 4.17
CA ALA A 106 24.61 -45.49 5.45
C ALA A 106 24.66 -46.99 5.72
N GLU A 107 24.43 -47.83 4.70
CA GLU A 107 24.62 -49.30 4.78
C GLU A 107 26.07 -49.68 5.12
N THR A 108 27.10 -49.00 4.55
CA THR A 108 28.51 -49.28 4.86
C THR A 108 28.87 -48.90 6.30
N PHE A 109 28.11 -47.97 6.92
CA PHE A 109 28.26 -47.67 8.36
C PHE A 109 27.45 -48.61 9.25
N GLY A 110 26.74 -49.62 8.67
CA GLY A 110 26.02 -50.65 9.41
C GLY A 110 24.67 -50.25 9.96
N TYR A 111 24.05 -49.20 9.37
CA TYR A 111 22.69 -48.81 9.73
C TYR A 111 21.64 -49.75 9.11
N ASP A 112 20.50 -49.87 9.79
CA ASP A 112 19.33 -50.60 9.27
C ASP A 112 18.90 -50.03 7.91
N PRO A 113 18.46 -50.88 6.93
CA PRO A 113 18.03 -50.45 5.61
C PRO A 113 16.97 -49.37 5.61
N LYS A 114 16.11 -49.32 6.63
CA LYS A 114 15.10 -48.28 6.78
C LYS A 114 15.73 -46.95 7.13
N ILE A 115 16.66 -46.92 8.06
CA ILE A 115 17.42 -45.71 8.45
C ILE A 115 18.27 -45.25 7.26
N SER A 116 18.93 -46.21 6.58
CA SER A 116 19.74 -45.92 5.39
C SER A 116 18.92 -45.28 4.27
N LEU A 117 17.69 -45.79 4.03
CA LEU A 117 16.77 -45.21 3.07
C LEU A 117 16.35 -43.80 3.47
N PHE A 118 16.06 -43.59 4.74
CA PHE A 118 15.67 -42.29 5.25
C PHE A 118 16.78 -41.25 5.12
N LEU A 119 18.01 -41.60 5.53
CA LEU A 119 19.19 -40.75 5.38
C LEU A 119 19.49 -40.45 3.91
N GLY A 120 19.37 -41.44 3.02
CA GLY A 120 19.51 -41.21 1.59
C GLY A 120 18.45 -40.26 1.02
N ALA A 121 17.20 -40.43 1.42
CA ALA A 121 16.12 -39.58 0.99
C ALA A 121 16.29 -38.13 1.47
N ALA A 122 16.76 -37.94 2.70
CA ALA A 122 17.04 -36.60 3.23
C ALA A 122 18.15 -35.88 2.46
N LEU A 123 19.02 -36.58 1.75
CA LEU A 123 20.03 -36.00 0.88
C LEU A 123 19.49 -35.56 -0.48
N ALA A 124 18.24 -35.82 -0.82
CA ALA A 124 17.65 -35.43 -2.10
C ALA A 124 17.38 -33.91 -2.20
N ALA A 125 16.89 -33.30 -1.15
CA ALA A 125 16.36 -31.90 -1.15
C ALA A 125 17.40 -30.82 -1.47
N THR A 126 16.99 -29.79 -2.20
CA THR A 126 17.80 -28.59 -2.57
C THR A 126 17.09 -27.32 -2.11
N SER A 127 17.81 -26.29 -1.65
CA SER A 127 17.21 -24.98 -1.30
C SER A 127 17.13 -24.08 -2.52
N VAL A 128 15.91 -23.72 -2.91
CA VAL A 128 15.66 -22.70 -3.96
C VAL A 128 16.10 -21.34 -3.47
N GLY A 129 15.69 -20.93 -2.26
CA GLY A 129 15.87 -19.58 -1.74
C GLY A 129 17.34 -19.14 -1.66
N ILE A 130 18.20 -19.99 -1.09
CA ILE A 130 19.63 -19.68 -0.96
C ILE A 130 20.30 -19.53 -2.32
N THR A 131 20.00 -20.43 -3.24
CA THR A 131 20.58 -20.41 -4.58
C THR A 131 20.07 -19.22 -5.40
N ALA A 132 18.77 -18.90 -5.33
CA ALA A 132 18.18 -17.74 -5.98
C ALA A 132 18.81 -16.44 -5.48
N ARG A 133 19.01 -16.30 -4.16
CA ARG A 133 19.67 -15.13 -3.56
C ARG A 133 21.08 -14.93 -4.13
N VAL A 134 21.90 -15.99 -4.20
CA VAL A 134 23.27 -15.87 -4.75
C VAL A 134 23.25 -15.45 -6.23
N PHE A 135 22.36 -16.02 -7.04
CA PHE A 135 22.21 -15.59 -8.43
C PHE A 135 21.71 -14.16 -8.55
N SER A 136 20.80 -13.73 -7.68
CA SER A 136 20.30 -12.36 -7.61
C SER A 136 21.39 -11.36 -7.23
N ASP A 137 22.12 -11.62 -6.16
CA ASP A 137 23.22 -10.76 -5.68
C ASP A 137 24.31 -10.57 -6.74
N LEU A 138 24.52 -11.60 -7.55
CA LEU A 138 25.45 -11.59 -8.67
C LEU A 138 24.79 -11.19 -10.01
N ARG A 139 23.54 -10.75 -10.01
CA ARG A 139 22.79 -10.35 -11.23
C ARG A 139 22.87 -11.41 -12.32
N ALA A 140 22.67 -12.65 -11.98
CA ALA A 140 22.80 -13.79 -12.88
C ALA A 140 21.50 -14.61 -13.05
N LEU A 141 20.38 -14.16 -12.46
CA LEU A 141 19.08 -14.86 -12.51
C LEU A 141 18.61 -15.12 -13.95
N ALA A 142 18.92 -14.24 -14.89
CA ALA A 142 18.56 -14.38 -16.29
C ALA A 142 19.37 -15.42 -17.06
N THR A 143 20.49 -15.93 -16.51
CA THR A 143 21.36 -16.89 -17.21
C THR A 143 20.69 -18.24 -17.39
N VAL A 144 21.09 -19.01 -18.43
CA VAL A 144 20.57 -20.37 -18.68
C VAL A 144 20.84 -21.27 -17.46
N GLU A 145 22.01 -21.12 -16.83
CA GLU A 145 22.40 -21.88 -15.65
C GLU A 145 21.45 -21.62 -14.49
N ALA A 146 21.18 -20.34 -14.14
CA ALA A 146 20.30 -19.96 -13.06
C ALA A 146 18.88 -20.47 -13.30
N ARG A 147 18.32 -20.24 -14.48
CA ARG A 147 16.99 -20.75 -14.85
C ARG A 147 16.88 -22.27 -14.77
N THR A 148 17.94 -22.98 -15.24
CA THR A 148 17.97 -24.44 -15.14
C THR A 148 18.01 -24.92 -13.69
N VAL A 149 18.83 -24.28 -12.84
CA VAL A 149 18.95 -24.63 -11.42
C VAL A 149 17.67 -24.31 -10.66
N LEU A 150 17.11 -23.10 -10.83
CA LEU A 150 15.88 -22.71 -10.14
C LEU A 150 14.69 -23.58 -10.55
N GLY A 151 14.53 -23.85 -11.87
CA GLY A 151 13.50 -24.77 -12.32
C GLY A 151 13.71 -26.22 -11.84
N ALA A 152 14.97 -26.67 -11.71
CA ALA A 152 15.27 -27.98 -11.16
C ALA A 152 15.01 -28.03 -9.64
N ALA A 153 15.33 -26.98 -8.89
CA ALA A 153 15.09 -26.93 -7.45
C ALA A 153 13.59 -26.89 -7.12
N VAL A 154 12.78 -26.16 -7.89
CA VAL A 154 11.30 -26.20 -7.77
C VAL A 154 10.74 -27.60 -8.02
N ALA A 155 11.23 -28.31 -9.05
CA ALA A 155 10.81 -29.69 -9.31
C ALA A 155 11.31 -30.65 -8.20
N ASP A 156 12.50 -30.38 -7.64
CA ASP A 156 13.10 -31.13 -6.54
C ASP A 156 12.30 -31.01 -5.25
N ASP A 157 11.76 -29.82 -4.92
CA ASP A 157 10.90 -29.60 -3.76
C ASP A 157 9.64 -30.47 -3.81
N VAL A 158 8.97 -30.48 -4.97
CA VAL A 158 7.77 -31.33 -5.18
C VAL A 158 8.13 -32.81 -5.05
N LEU A 159 9.23 -33.25 -5.68
CA LEU A 159 9.70 -34.63 -5.58
C LEU A 159 10.12 -34.98 -4.14
N GLY A 160 10.77 -34.05 -3.44
CA GLY A 160 11.19 -34.19 -2.05
C GLY A 160 10.03 -34.47 -1.10
N LEU A 161 8.93 -33.68 -1.23
CA LEU A 161 7.73 -33.88 -0.42
C LEU A 161 7.05 -35.21 -0.67
N VAL A 162 6.99 -35.65 -1.93
CA VAL A 162 6.46 -36.98 -2.29
C VAL A 162 7.36 -38.10 -1.71
N ILE A 163 8.68 -37.98 -1.84
CA ILE A 163 9.64 -38.95 -1.31
C ILE A 163 9.56 -38.99 0.21
N LEU A 164 9.50 -37.85 0.89
CA LEU A 164 9.35 -37.78 2.34
C LEU A 164 8.15 -38.61 2.79
N THR A 165 6.98 -38.35 2.19
CA THR A 165 5.76 -39.11 2.51
C THR A 165 5.90 -40.60 2.31
N VAL A 166 6.46 -41.01 1.17
CA VAL A 166 6.65 -42.42 0.84
C VAL A 166 7.63 -43.07 1.81
N VAL A 167 8.76 -42.42 2.10
CA VAL A 167 9.83 -42.97 2.94
C VAL A 167 9.41 -43.05 4.40
N VAL A 168 8.76 -42.01 4.93
CA VAL A 168 8.23 -42.05 6.31
C VAL A 168 7.29 -43.23 6.49
N ARG A 169 6.33 -43.42 5.60
CA ARG A 169 5.42 -44.58 5.65
C ARG A 169 6.10 -45.91 5.54
N LEU A 170 7.04 -46.05 4.59
CA LEU A 170 7.77 -47.29 4.39
C LEU A 170 8.54 -47.70 5.64
N VAL A 171 9.08 -46.73 6.38
CA VAL A 171 9.85 -46.96 7.57
C VAL A 171 8.95 -47.21 8.80
N THR A 172 7.83 -46.51 8.94
CA THR A 172 6.93 -46.64 10.12
C THR A 172 6.00 -47.87 10.02
N GLU A 173 5.48 -48.24 8.84
CA GLU A 173 4.56 -49.38 8.67
C GLU A 173 5.22 -50.77 8.50
N GLY A 174 6.53 -50.80 8.37
CA GLY A 174 7.35 -52.01 8.57
C GLY A 174 7.49 -53.00 7.40
N SER A 175 6.52 -53.25 6.57
CA SER A 175 6.58 -54.08 5.36
C SER A 175 5.56 -53.63 4.33
N VAL A 176 6.02 -52.97 3.29
CA VAL A 176 5.17 -52.52 2.20
C VAL A 176 5.50 -53.31 0.95
N SER A 177 4.49 -53.95 0.34
CA SER A 177 4.67 -54.58 -0.96
C SER A 177 4.97 -53.54 -2.04
N VAL A 178 5.65 -53.91 -3.12
CA VAL A 178 5.89 -52.99 -4.26
C VAL A 178 4.58 -52.33 -4.74
N LEU A 179 3.48 -53.10 -4.69
CA LEU A 179 2.14 -52.57 -5.01
C LEU A 179 1.66 -51.53 -3.99
N GLY A 180 2.03 -51.68 -2.70
CA GLY A 180 1.75 -50.71 -1.64
C GLY A 180 2.51 -49.39 -1.84
N VAL A 181 3.80 -49.48 -2.20
CA VAL A 181 4.62 -48.30 -2.51
C VAL A 181 4.04 -47.54 -3.71
N LEU A 182 3.67 -48.25 -4.77
CA LEU A 182 3.01 -47.67 -5.94
C LEU A 182 1.66 -47.05 -5.57
N GLY A 183 0.91 -47.67 -4.65
CA GLY A 183 -0.35 -47.13 -4.15
C GLY A 183 -0.17 -45.81 -3.36
N ILE A 184 0.82 -45.75 -2.49
CA ILE A 184 1.18 -44.55 -1.71
C ILE A 184 1.61 -43.42 -2.66
N LEU A 185 2.49 -43.75 -3.63
CA LEU A 185 2.94 -42.80 -4.63
C LEU A 185 1.78 -42.25 -5.47
N ALA A 186 0.89 -43.15 -5.93
CA ALA A 186 -0.30 -42.79 -6.68
C ALA A 186 -1.24 -41.89 -5.84
N LEU A 187 -1.44 -42.24 -4.57
CA LEU A 187 -2.26 -41.46 -3.64
C LEU A 187 -1.67 -40.04 -3.42
N ALA A 188 -0.37 -39.95 -3.20
CA ALA A 188 0.32 -38.66 -3.03
C ALA A 188 0.20 -37.77 -4.29
N VAL A 189 0.42 -38.37 -5.47
CA VAL A 189 0.27 -37.64 -6.75
C VAL A 189 -1.18 -37.22 -6.98
N VAL A 190 -2.14 -38.13 -6.77
CA VAL A 190 -3.58 -37.84 -6.92
C VAL A 190 -4.02 -36.75 -5.94
N PHE A 191 -3.60 -36.84 -4.68
CA PHE A 191 -3.87 -35.82 -3.68
C PHE A 191 -3.30 -34.46 -4.13
N LEU A 192 -2.02 -34.40 -4.49
CA LEU A 192 -1.36 -33.17 -4.93
C LEU A 192 -2.10 -32.54 -6.16
N VAL A 193 -2.40 -33.36 -7.15
CA VAL A 193 -3.09 -32.90 -8.38
C VAL A 193 -4.53 -32.48 -8.07
N ALA A 194 -5.30 -33.33 -7.37
CA ALA A 194 -6.70 -33.08 -7.09
C ALA A 194 -6.90 -31.84 -6.19
N THR A 195 -6.13 -31.74 -5.10
CA THR A 195 -6.21 -30.60 -4.17
C THR A 195 -5.70 -29.31 -4.80
N THR A 196 -4.66 -29.36 -5.64
CA THR A 196 -4.19 -28.21 -6.42
C THR A 196 -5.26 -27.75 -7.42
N LEU A 197 -5.86 -28.67 -8.19
CA LEU A 197 -6.92 -28.33 -9.14
C LEU A 197 -8.14 -27.73 -8.43
N VAL A 198 -8.63 -28.39 -7.37
CA VAL A 198 -9.77 -27.90 -6.60
C VAL A 198 -9.43 -26.57 -5.93
N GLY A 199 -8.29 -26.47 -5.28
CA GLY A 199 -7.85 -25.27 -4.58
C GLY A 199 -7.71 -24.07 -5.52
N THR A 200 -7.05 -24.24 -6.65
CA THR A 200 -6.84 -23.15 -7.65
C THR A 200 -8.13 -22.67 -8.32
N HIS A 201 -9.18 -23.49 -8.35
CA HIS A 201 -10.49 -23.11 -8.87
C HIS A 201 -11.45 -22.59 -7.78
N ALA A 202 -11.35 -23.14 -6.56
CA ALA A 202 -12.25 -22.79 -5.45
C ALA A 202 -11.73 -21.60 -4.62
N ALA A 203 -10.42 -21.47 -4.41
CA ALA A 203 -9.87 -20.40 -3.58
C ALA A 203 -10.13 -18.99 -4.15
N PRO A 204 -9.90 -18.66 -5.44
CA PRO A 204 -10.12 -17.32 -5.94
C PRO A 204 -11.54 -16.80 -5.73
N PRO A 205 -12.61 -17.50 -6.14
CA PRO A 205 -13.98 -16.99 -5.92
C PRO A 205 -14.36 -16.95 -4.44
N LEU A 206 -13.88 -17.90 -3.63
CA LEU A 206 -14.13 -17.91 -2.18
C LEU A 206 -13.53 -16.66 -1.51
N PHE A 207 -12.25 -16.38 -1.76
CA PHE A 207 -11.55 -15.25 -1.14
C PHE A 207 -12.06 -13.91 -1.67
N GLN A 208 -12.45 -13.83 -2.94
CA GLN A 208 -13.07 -12.63 -3.50
C GLN A 208 -14.45 -12.36 -2.86
N PHE A 209 -15.29 -13.40 -2.68
CA PHE A 209 -16.56 -13.27 -1.98
C PHE A 209 -16.37 -12.81 -0.53
N LEU A 210 -15.40 -13.38 0.18
CA LEU A 210 -15.10 -13.04 1.57
C LEU A 210 -14.55 -11.62 1.69
N GLN A 211 -13.69 -11.18 0.78
CA GLN A 211 -13.18 -9.80 0.74
C GLN A 211 -14.31 -8.79 0.58
N ASN A 212 -15.26 -9.06 -0.30
CA ASN A 212 -16.40 -8.17 -0.55
C ASN A 212 -17.41 -8.15 0.61
N SER A 213 -17.46 -9.22 1.41
CA SER A 213 -18.43 -9.39 2.51
C SER A 213 -17.86 -9.04 3.88
N ALA A 214 -16.53 -9.05 4.04
CA ALA A 214 -15.86 -8.86 5.32
C ALA A 214 -15.86 -7.39 5.75
N ARG A 215 -16.31 -7.13 6.97
CA ARG A 215 -16.31 -5.80 7.61
C ARG A 215 -15.13 -5.61 8.59
N SER A 216 -14.42 -6.69 8.94
CA SER A 216 -13.30 -6.66 9.89
C SER A 216 -11.96 -6.73 9.16
N THR A 217 -11.02 -5.90 9.58
CA THR A 217 -9.61 -6.00 9.20
C THR A 217 -9.04 -7.32 9.73
N GLY A 218 -8.30 -8.06 8.91
CA GLY A 218 -7.73 -9.36 9.29
C GLY A 218 -8.58 -10.59 8.97
N THR A 219 -9.85 -10.46 8.58
CA THR A 219 -10.69 -11.61 8.21
C THR A 219 -10.05 -12.47 7.12
N VAL A 220 -9.44 -11.86 6.11
CA VAL A 220 -8.78 -12.56 4.99
C VAL A 220 -7.60 -13.39 5.48
N VAL A 221 -6.79 -12.87 6.42
CA VAL A 221 -5.62 -13.55 7.01
C VAL A 221 -6.05 -14.77 7.82
N VAL A 222 -7.04 -14.57 8.71
CA VAL A 222 -7.55 -15.67 9.53
C VAL A 222 -8.14 -16.79 8.67
N LEU A 223 -8.84 -16.43 7.61
CA LEU A 223 -9.39 -17.42 6.68
C LEU A 223 -8.31 -18.09 5.82
N ALA A 224 -7.25 -17.38 5.42
CA ALA A 224 -6.11 -17.99 4.75
C ALA A 224 -5.41 -19.00 5.64
N LEU A 225 -5.22 -18.67 6.93
CA LEU A 225 -4.66 -19.60 7.91
C LEU A 225 -5.59 -20.80 8.15
N ALA A 226 -6.89 -20.55 8.32
CA ALA A 226 -7.88 -21.63 8.47
C ALA A 226 -7.94 -22.55 7.24
N PHE A 227 -7.86 -21.98 6.03
CA PHE A 227 -7.77 -22.72 4.78
C PHE A 227 -6.52 -23.59 4.74
N THR A 228 -5.37 -23.04 5.15
CA THR A 228 -4.10 -23.77 5.22
C THR A 228 -4.15 -24.92 6.21
N LEU A 229 -4.69 -24.68 7.41
CA LEU A 229 -4.86 -25.74 8.40
C LEU A 229 -5.85 -26.82 7.93
N ALA A 230 -6.93 -26.44 7.23
CA ALA A 230 -7.84 -27.41 6.65
C ALA A 230 -7.17 -28.32 5.59
N PHE A 231 -6.27 -27.74 4.77
CA PHE A 231 -5.50 -28.52 3.80
C PHE A 231 -4.42 -29.39 4.47
N ALA A 232 -3.81 -28.91 5.56
CA ALA A 232 -2.90 -29.69 6.37
C ALA A 232 -3.61 -30.91 6.99
N GLU A 233 -4.81 -30.71 7.54
CA GLU A 233 -5.65 -31.78 8.09
C GLU A 233 -6.15 -32.77 7.00
N LEU A 234 -6.50 -32.23 5.80
CA LEU A 234 -6.85 -33.09 4.66
C LEU A 234 -5.67 -33.96 4.20
N ALA A 235 -4.44 -33.41 4.26
CA ALA A 235 -3.24 -34.18 3.96
C ALA A 235 -3.02 -35.28 5.00
N ASP A 236 -3.16 -34.97 6.27
CA ASP A 236 -3.06 -35.95 7.37
C ASP A 236 -4.12 -37.06 7.24
N ALA A 237 -5.37 -36.69 6.98
CA ALA A 237 -6.45 -37.63 6.71
C ALA A 237 -6.17 -38.52 5.48
N ALA A 238 -5.45 -37.99 4.48
CA ALA A 238 -4.94 -38.74 3.33
C ALA A 238 -3.67 -39.52 3.65
N GLN A 239 -3.26 -39.50 4.93
CA GLN A 239 -2.04 -40.13 5.43
C GLN A 239 -0.76 -39.54 4.77
N LEU A 240 -0.74 -38.26 4.43
CA LEU A 240 0.40 -37.50 3.97
C LEU A 240 0.85 -36.56 5.08
N ALA A 241 2.11 -36.11 5.04
CA ALA A 241 2.58 -35.14 6.03
C ALA A 241 1.76 -33.82 5.93
N PRO A 242 1.30 -33.22 7.05
CA PRO A 242 0.50 -31.98 7.06
C PRO A 242 1.13 -30.83 6.28
N ILE A 243 2.45 -30.76 6.24
CA ILE A 243 3.23 -29.76 5.49
C ILE A 243 2.95 -29.79 3.97
N VAL A 244 2.61 -30.97 3.41
CA VAL A 244 2.21 -31.11 1.99
C VAL A 244 0.91 -30.36 1.75
N GLY A 245 -0.05 -30.48 2.67
CA GLY A 245 -1.30 -29.75 2.63
C GLY A 245 -1.09 -28.23 2.70
N ALA A 246 -0.23 -27.76 3.60
CA ALA A 246 0.12 -26.35 3.73
C ALA A 246 0.74 -25.79 2.44
N PHE A 247 1.65 -26.54 1.82
CA PHE A 247 2.24 -26.18 0.53
C PHE A 247 1.19 -26.07 -0.59
N VAL A 248 0.28 -27.05 -0.70
CA VAL A 248 -0.79 -27.03 -1.71
C VAL A 248 -1.79 -25.90 -1.45
N ALA A 249 -2.09 -25.58 -0.19
CA ALA A 249 -2.90 -24.43 0.16
C ALA A 249 -2.25 -23.14 -0.33
N GLY A 250 -0.95 -22.96 -0.11
CA GLY A 250 -0.17 -21.84 -0.64
C GLY A 250 -0.24 -21.74 -2.16
N LEU A 251 0.01 -22.84 -2.85
CA LEU A 251 -0.08 -22.93 -4.31
C LEU A 251 -1.49 -22.61 -4.84
N SER A 252 -2.53 -22.96 -4.09
CA SER A 252 -3.93 -22.62 -4.42
C SER A 252 -4.21 -21.15 -4.25
N LEU A 253 -3.66 -20.51 -3.21
CA LEU A 253 -3.82 -19.09 -2.92
C LEU A 253 -2.99 -18.19 -3.84
N SER A 254 -1.89 -18.70 -4.42
CA SER A 254 -1.04 -17.93 -5.33
C SER A 254 -1.78 -17.34 -6.54
N ARG A 255 -2.89 -17.96 -6.97
CA ARG A 255 -3.75 -17.49 -8.07
C ARG A 255 -4.89 -16.58 -7.64
N SER A 256 -5.06 -16.35 -6.33
CA SER A 256 -6.12 -15.48 -5.83
C SER A 256 -5.77 -14.01 -6.08
N THR A 257 -6.77 -13.19 -6.43
CA THR A 257 -6.63 -11.73 -6.54
C THR A 257 -6.22 -11.06 -5.22
N VAL A 258 -6.35 -11.78 -4.09
CA VAL A 258 -5.97 -11.33 -2.76
C VAL A 258 -4.62 -11.89 -2.27
N SER A 259 -3.87 -12.60 -3.15
CA SER A 259 -2.60 -13.25 -2.80
C SER A 259 -1.61 -12.27 -2.15
N ASP A 260 -1.43 -11.10 -2.74
CA ASP A 260 -0.48 -10.09 -2.23
C ASP A 260 -0.90 -9.54 -0.86
N ARG A 261 -2.21 -9.39 -0.64
CA ARG A 261 -2.74 -8.99 0.66
C ARG A 261 -2.52 -10.07 1.71
N ILE A 262 -2.82 -11.33 1.36
CA ILE A 262 -2.58 -12.47 2.26
C ILE A 262 -1.10 -12.55 2.63
N THR A 263 -0.21 -12.47 1.65
CA THR A 263 1.24 -12.50 1.87
C THR A 263 1.68 -11.39 2.80
N ARG A 264 1.29 -10.15 2.54
CA ARG A 264 1.64 -8.98 3.37
C ARG A 264 1.11 -9.11 4.80
N ASP A 265 -0.16 -9.46 4.95
CA ASP A 265 -0.80 -9.49 6.25
C ASP A 265 -0.38 -10.72 7.09
N LEU A 266 0.04 -11.85 6.46
CA LEU A 266 0.63 -13.01 7.12
C LEU A 266 2.11 -12.83 7.46
N ALA A 267 2.79 -11.87 6.85
CA ALA A 267 4.20 -11.61 7.06
C ALA A 267 4.58 -11.48 8.55
N PRO A 268 3.91 -10.64 9.37
CA PRO A 268 4.24 -10.52 10.79
C PRO A 268 4.07 -11.82 11.57
N VAL A 269 3.09 -12.64 11.18
CA VAL A 269 2.84 -13.95 11.81
C VAL A 269 3.97 -14.93 11.44
N GLY A 270 4.39 -14.92 10.18
CA GLY A 270 5.53 -15.69 9.71
C GLY A 270 6.83 -15.30 10.43
N HIS A 271 7.11 -14.02 10.60
CA HIS A 271 8.29 -13.52 11.33
C HIS A 271 8.32 -13.95 12.81
N LEU A 272 7.16 -14.23 13.39
CA LEU A 272 7.06 -14.69 14.76
C LEU A 272 7.32 -16.21 14.86
N PHE A 273 6.68 -17.01 14.01
CA PHE A 273 6.65 -18.47 14.18
C PHE A 273 7.73 -19.23 13.39
N ILE A 274 8.12 -18.75 12.21
CA ILE A 274 9.11 -19.43 11.38
C ILE A 274 10.48 -19.54 12.08
N PRO A 275 11.00 -18.48 12.73
CA PRO A 275 12.25 -18.59 13.49
C PRO A 275 12.17 -19.57 14.65
N VAL A 276 10.99 -19.72 15.29
CA VAL A 276 10.78 -20.71 16.37
C VAL A 276 11.02 -22.12 15.87
N PHE A 277 10.56 -22.44 14.64
CA PHE A 277 10.84 -23.74 14.02
C PHE A 277 12.34 -23.98 13.85
N PHE A 278 13.09 -23.01 13.35
CA PHE A 278 14.53 -23.20 13.16
C PHE A 278 15.30 -23.26 14.48
N LEU A 279 14.91 -22.47 15.49
CA LEU A 279 15.49 -22.61 16.82
C LEU A 279 15.18 -23.96 17.44
N GLN A 280 13.95 -24.47 17.28
CA GLN A 280 13.56 -25.78 17.81
C GLN A 280 14.46 -26.88 17.28
N ILE A 281 14.84 -26.83 16.00
CA ILE A 281 15.82 -27.79 15.42
C ILE A 281 17.13 -27.75 16.18
N GLY A 282 17.60 -26.55 16.54
CA GLY A 282 18.83 -26.40 17.33
C GLY A 282 18.68 -26.86 18.80
N ILE A 283 17.53 -26.56 19.42
CA ILE A 283 17.22 -26.98 20.80
C ILE A 283 17.17 -28.54 20.90
N ASP A 284 16.60 -29.20 19.89
CA ASP A 284 16.49 -30.66 19.83
C ASP A 284 17.84 -31.34 19.52
N ALA A 285 18.87 -30.57 19.12
CA ALA A 285 20.19 -31.09 18.76
C ALA A 285 21.04 -31.35 20.01
N ASP A 286 21.65 -32.55 20.07
CA ASP A 286 22.68 -32.88 21.08
C ASP A 286 24.07 -32.46 20.59
N VAL A 287 24.61 -31.41 21.17
CA VAL A 287 25.95 -30.88 20.83
C VAL A 287 27.06 -31.89 21.10
N GLY A 288 26.88 -32.73 22.13
CA GLY A 288 27.82 -33.79 22.42
C GLY A 288 28.01 -34.73 21.22
N SER A 289 26.92 -35.06 20.55
CA SER A 289 26.93 -35.88 19.33
C SER A 289 27.67 -35.27 18.16
N PHE A 290 27.77 -33.93 18.05
CA PHE A 290 28.49 -33.25 16.94
C PHE A 290 30.00 -33.51 16.98
N PHE A 291 30.56 -33.82 18.14
CA PHE A 291 31.98 -34.11 18.35
C PHE A 291 32.30 -35.61 18.39
N ASP A 292 31.29 -36.48 18.31
CA ASP A 292 31.52 -37.91 18.23
C ASP A 292 32.22 -38.24 16.89
N PRO A 293 33.36 -38.90 16.91
CA PRO A 293 34.10 -39.29 15.70
C PRO A 293 33.27 -40.11 14.70
N LYS A 294 32.30 -40.91 15.18
CA LYS A 294 31.42 -41.70 14.31
C LYS A 294 30.42 -40.80 13.61
N VAL A 295 29.84 -39.82 14.35
CA VAL A 295 28.88 -38.84 13.79
C VAL A 295 29.60 -37.96 12.78
N VAL A 296 30.80 -37.48 13.09
CA VAL A 296 31.62 -36.69 12.16
C VAL A 296 32.00 -37.50 10.92
N ALA A 297 32.34 -38.76 11.08
CA ALA A 297 32.71 -39.62 9.96
C ALA A 297 31.52 -39.86 9.00
N ILE A 298 30.33 -40.20 9.54
CA ILE A 298 29.16 -40.41 8.71
C ILE A 298 28.67 -39.09 8.12
N ALA A 299 28.65 -37.98 8.87
CA ALA A 299 28.30 -36.67 8.35
C ALA A 299 29.21 -36.25 7.20
N SER A 300 30.55 -36.49 7.34
CA SER A 300 31.52 -36.19 6.29
C SER A 300 31.30 -37.03 5.04
N ALA A 301 31.00 -38.31 5.20
CA ALA A 301 30.74 -39.22 4.10
C ALA A 301 29.42 -38.89 3.39
N LEU A 302 28.34 -38.64 4.13
CA LEU A 302 27.05 -38.20 3.60
C LEU A 302 27.16 -36.81 2.92
N PHE A 303 27.93 -35.87 3.50
CA PHE A 303 28.20 -34.57 2.89
C PHE A 303 28.96 -34.72 1.57
N ALA A 304 30.01 -35.56 1.53
CA ALA A 304 30.76 -35.81 0.30
C ALA A 304 29.84 -36.37 -0.81
N VAL A 305 29.03 -37.36 -0.47
CA VAL A 305 28.02 -37.92 -1.41
C VAL A 305 26.96 -36.91 -1.81
N ALA A 306 26.49 -36.09 -0.88
CA ALA A 306 25.54 -35.04 -1.16
C ALA A 306 26.08 -34.04 -2.18
N VAL A 307 27.31 -33.56 -1.99
CA VAL A 307 27.98 -32.63 -2.91
C VAL A 307 28.26 -33.29 -4.26
N ILE A 308 28.84 -34.48 -4.27
CA ILE A 308 29.17 -35.21 -5.52
C ILE A 308 27.89 -35.54 -6.28
N GLY A 309 26.85 -36.03 -5.61
CA GLY A 309 25.57 -36.35 -6.23
C GLY A 309 24.89 -35.13 -6.88
N LYS A 310 24.92 -33.98 -6.22
CA LYS A 310 24.40 -32.74 -6.80
C LYS A 310 25.30 -32.21 -7.94
N LEU A 311 26.60 -32.37 -7.91
CA LEU A 311 27.46 -32.08 -9.05
C LEU A 311 27.16 -32.99 -10.26
N VAL A 312 26.88 -34.28 -10.01
CA VAL A 312 26.48 -35.26 -11.04
C VAL A 312 25.10 -34.90 -11.61
N ALA A 313 24.21 -34.26 -10.86
CA ALA A 313 22.92 -33.81 -11.35
C ALA A 313 23.04 -32.94 -12.63
N ALA A 314 24.16 -32.25 -12.80
CA ALA A 314 24.48 -31.48 -14.01
C ALA A 314 24.48 -32.32 -15.31
N VAL A 315 24.62 -33.63 -15.24
CA VAL A 315 24.51 -34.54 -16.40
C VAL A 315 23.10 -34.49 -16.99
N GLY A 316 22.07 -34.24 -16.16
CA GLY A 316 20.69 -34.01 -16.62
C GLY A 316 20.55 -32.83 -17.59
N ALA A 317 21.46 -31.87 -17.53
CA ALA A 317 21.52 -30.72 -18.44
C ALA A 317 22.41 -30.97 -19.67
N ALA A 318 22.69 -32.20 -20.07
CA ALA A 318 23.62 -32.51 -21.16
C ALA A 318 23.32 -31.79 -22.49
N GLY A 319 22.05 -31.59 -22.79
CA GLY A 319 21.59 -30.84 -24.00
C GLY A 319 21.49 -29.33 -23.84
N SER A 320 21.68 -28.76 -22.64
CA SER A 320 21.62 -27.31 -22.40
C SER A 320 22.94 -26.62 -22.75
N PRO A 321 22.93 -25.38 -23.28
CA PRO A 321 24.13 -24.60 -23.57
C PRO A 321 24.87 -24.10 -22.32
N GLY A 322 24.26 -24.13 -21.13
CA GLY A 322 24.82 -23.63 -19.87
C GLY A 322 26.02 -24.41 -19.34
N ASP A 323 26.81 -23.78 -18.46
CA ASP A 323 27.93 -24.40 -17.78
C ASP A 323 27.48 -25.50 -16.78
N LYS A 324 27.83 -26.75 -17.04
CA LYS A 324 27.39 -27.89 -16.25
C LYS A 324 27.90 -27.84 -14.80
N ARG A 325 29.10 -27.30 -14.58
CA ARG A 325 29.68 -27.22 -13.23
C ARG A 325 28.91 -26.18 -12.41
N LEU A 326 28.55 -25.04 -13.03
CA LEU A 326 27.75 -24.01 -12.36
C LEU A 326 26.34 -24.54 -12.01
N ILE A 327 25.70 -25.31 -12.94
CA ILE A 327 24.40 -25.96 -12.67
C ILE A 327 24.53 -26.93 -11.48
N GLY A 328 25.52 -27.79 -11.45
CA GLY A 328 25.72 -28.73 -10.34
C GLY A 328 26.04 -28.04 -9.02
N MET A 329 26.87 -26.99 -9.03
CA MET A 329 27.14 -26.16 -7.84
C MET A 329 25.92 -25.46 -7.30
N GLY A 330 25.01 -24.96 -8.20
CA GLY A 330 23.75 -24.35 -7.82
C GLY A 330 22.76 -25.29 -7.12
N MET A 331 22.91 -26.59 -7.29
CA MET A 331 22.09 -27.61 -6.64
C MET A 331 22.66 -28.07 -5.27
N ILE A 332 23.85 -27.62 -4.84
CA ILE A 332 24.47 -28.03 -3.58
C ILE A 332 23.75 -27.48 -2.33
N PRO A 333 23.35 -26.18 -2.25
CA PRO A 333 22.79 -25.66 -1.03
C PRO A 333 21.54 -26.43 -0.59
N ARG A 334 21.46 -26.68 0.70
CA ARG A 334 20.32 -27.33 1.35
C ARG A 334 19.65 -26.34 2.28
N GLY A 335 18.36 -26.50 2.50
CA GLY A 335 17.61 -25.58 3.33
C GLY A 335 16.51 -26.30 4.09
N GLU A 336 15.36 -25.69 4.10
CA GLU A 336 14.17 -26.03 4.87
C GLU A 336 13.71 -27.47 4.70
N VAL A 337 13.67 -27.99 3.48
CA VAL A 337 13.16 -29.35 3.23
C VAL A 337 14.10 -30.41 3.85
N GLY A 338 15.42 -30.20 3.78
CA GLY A 338 16.37 -31.10 4.44
C GLY A 338 16.25 -31.11 5.98
N LEU A 339 15.96 -29.93 6.55
CA LEU A 339 15.72 -29.78 7.99
C LEU A 339 14.39 -30.42 8.41
N ILE A 340 13.36 -30.31 7.58
CA ILE A 340 12.06 -30.98 7.78
C ILE A 340 12.24 -32.49 7.80
N PHE A 341 13.03 -33.06 6.88
CA PHE A 341 13.40 -34.49 6.94
C PHE A 341 14.04 -34.84 8.27
N ALA A 342 15.02 -34.05 8.73
CA ALA A 342 15.69 -34.32 10.00
C ALA A 342 14.73 -34.33 11.17
N THR A 343 13.86 -33.28 11.26
CA THR A 343 12.90 -33.13 12.36
C THR A 343 11.87 -34.25 12.36
N ILE A 344 11.27 -34.57 11.21
CA ILE A 344 10.33 -35.70 11.10
C ILE A 344 11.00 -37.01 11.43
N GLY A 345 12.24 -37.24 10.95
CA GLY A 345 12.99 -38.47 11.29
C GLY A 345 13.22 -38.66 12.79
N LEU A 346 13.44 -37.53 13.50
CA LEU A 346 13.60 -37.56 14.97
C LEU A 346 12.26 -37.74 15.68
N SER A 347 11.21 -37.00 15.28
CA SER A 347 9.88 -37.04 15.90
C SER A 347 9.20 -38.41 15.72
N GLU A 348 9.35 -39.03 14.55
CA GLU A 348 8.83 -40.36 14.24
C GLU A 348 9.72 -41.52 14.77
N HIS A 349 10.77 -41.20 15.54
CA HIS A 349 11.71 -42.15 16.10
C HIS A 349 12.41 -43.04 15.04
N VAL A 350 12.49 -42.54 13.80
CA VAL A 350 13.24 -43.19 12.71
C VAL A 350 14.75 -42.97 12.89
N LEU A 351 15.10 -41.72 13.28
CA LEU A 351 16.47 -41.33 13.56
C LEU A 351 16.67 -41.19 15.06
N ASN A 352 17.86 -41.63 15.52
CA ASN A 352 18.32 -41.28 16.85
C ASN A 352 19.08 -39.95 16.85
N GLN A 353 19.54 -39.49 18.03
CA GLN A 353 20.23 -38.21 18.17
C GLN A 353 21.55 -38.13 17.37
N GLU A 354 22.29 -39.21 17.27
CA GLU A 354 23.53 -39.26 16.50
C GLU A 354 23.27 -39.09 14.99
N GLN A 355 22.24 -39.75 14.46
CA GLN A 355 21.87 -39.71 13.05
C GLN A 355 21.25 -38.33 12.71
N TYR A 356 20.45 -37.80 13.62
CA TYR A 356 19.91 -36.43 13.51
C TYR A 356 21.04 -35.40 13.47
N ALA A 357 21.99 -35.47 14.39
CA ALA A 357 23.15 -34.59 14.45
C ALA A 357 23.99 -34.69 13.16
N ALA A 358 24.20 -35.90 12.65
CA ALA A 358 24.94 -36.13 11.40
C ALA A 358 24.22 -35.44 10.21
N LEU A 359 22.92 -35.62 10.11
CA LEU A 359 22.12 -34.98 9.04
C LEU A 359 22.11 -33.47 9.15
N LEU A 360 21.98 -32.94 10.36
CA LEU A 360 22.03 -31.51 10.63
C LEU A 360 23.37 -30.88 10.22
N LEU A 361 24.49 -31.56 10.54
CA LEU A 361 25.83 -31.16 10.10
C LEU A 361 25.94 -31.12 8.56
N VAL A 362 25.38 -32.10 7.86
CA VAL A 362 25.36 -32.11 6.37
C VAL A 362 24.59 -30.92 5.81
N VAL A 363 23.42 -30.64 6.37
CA VAL A 363 22.60 -29.51 5.92
C VAL A 363 23.32 -28.19 6.16
N LEU A 364 23.83 -27.95 7.37
CA LEU A 364 24.58 -26.74 7.73
C LEU A 364 25.83 -26.57 6.85
N ALA A 365 26.63 -27.60 6.67
CA ALA A 365 27.86 -27.55 5.87
C ALA A 365 27.55 -27.23 4.39
N SER A 366 26.50 -27.84 3.81
CA SER A 366 26.12 -27.62 2.40
C SER A 366 25.54 -26.24 2.19
N THR A 367 24.78 -25.71 3.17
CA THR A 367 24.25 -24.35 3.18
C THR A 367 25.35 -23.30 3.20
N LEU A 368 26.42 -23.54 3.97
CA LEU A 368 27.55 -22.63 4.10
C LEU A 368 28.51 -22.68 2.89
N ILE A 369 28.76 -23.84 2.33
CA ILE A 369 29.74 -24.02 1.25
C ILE A 369 29.16 -23.68 -0.14
N GLY A 370 27.84 -23.87 -0.34
CA GLY A 370 27.20 -23.67 -1.63
C GLY A 370 27.39 -22.26 -2.20
N PRO A 371 27.02 -21.20 -1.46
CA PRO A 371 27.12 -19.82 -1.94
C PRO A 371 28.53 -19.39 -2.38
N PRO A 372 29.60 -19.62 -1.61
CA PRO A 372 30.97 -19.31 -2.05
C PRO A 372 31.40 -20.03 -3.33
N LEU A 373 31.08 -21.33 -3.46
CA LEU A 373 31.41 -22.12 -4.66
C LEU A 373 30.68 -21.58 -5.91
N LEU A 374 29.41 -21.29 -5.76
CA LEU A 374 28.58 -20.76 -6.83
C LEU A 374 29.09 -19.38 -7.29
N ARG A 375 29.38 -18.50 -6.33
CA ARG A 375 29.96 -17.18 -6.58
C ARG A 375 31.30 -17.26 -7.31
N TRP A 376 32.21 -18.09 -6.82
CA TRP A 376 33.52 -18.29 -7.43
C TRP A 376 33.42 -18.74 -8.90
N ARG A 377 32.56 -19.76 -9.17
CA ARG A 377 32.40 -20.28 -10.53
C ARG A 377 31.79 -19.25 -11.48
N LEU A 378 30.79 -18.54 -11.03
CA LEU A 378 30.10 -17.52 -11.82
C LEU A 378 31.05 -16.37 -12.21
N LEU A 379 31.89 -15.90 -11.28
CA LEU A 379 32.89 -14.87 -11.56
C LEU A 379 33.94 -15.35 -12.58
N GLN A 380 34.36 -16.63 -12.51
CA GLN A 380 35.25 -17.22 -13.52
C GLN A 380 34.63 -17.24 -14.94
N LEU A 381 33.35 -17.56 -15.03
CA LEU A 381 32.66 -17.63 -16.31
C LEU A 381 32.53 -16.24 -16.94
N ARG A 382 32.21 -15.21 -16.13
CA ARG A 382 32.13 -13.82 -16.58
C ARG A 382 33.46 -13.32 -17.15
N SER A 383 34.56 -13.54 -16.46
CA SER A 383 35.90 -13.14 -16.93
C SER A 383 36.31 -13.85 -18.22
N GLY A 384 35.84 -15.08 -18.44
CA GLY A 384 36.08 -15.83 -19.67
C GLY A 384 35.22 -15.40 -20.88
N ARG A 385 33.96 -15.02 -20.62
CA ARG A 385 33.02 -14.55 -21.68
C ARG A 385 33.40 -13.16 -22.19
N ALA A 386 33.79 -12.22 -21.31
CA ALA A 386 34.25 -10.89 -21.66
C ALA A 386 35.42 -10.88 -22.64
N ARG A 387 36.23 -11.93 -22.69
CA ARG A 387 37.36 -12.08 -23.63
C ARG A 387 36.97 -12.62 -25.02
N ARG A 388 35.71 -13.10 -25.21
CA ARG A 388 35.28 -13.78 -26.44
C ARG A 388 34.25 -13.02 -27.25
N ALA A 389 33.75 -11.87 -26.78
CA ALA A 389 32.76 -11.08 -27.49
C ALA A 389 33.35 -10.38 -28.71
N HIS A 390 33.06 -10.86 -29.89
CA HIS A 390 33.26 -10.14 -31.17
C HIS A 390 31.93 -9.58 -31.61
N PRO A 391 31.82 -8.25 -31.91
CA PRO A 391 30.60 -7.70 -32.45
C PRO A 391 30.30 -8.30 -33.82
N SER A 392 29.09 -8.83 -34.04
CA SER A 392 28.61 -9.32 -35.32
C SER A 392 28.21 -8.16 -36.21
N ALA A 393 28.24 -8.38 -37.53
CA ALA A 393 27.62 -7.46 -38.48
C ALA A 393 26.13 -7.32 -38.16
N GLY A 394 25.61 -6.07 -38.10
CA GLY A 394 24.22 -5.82 -37.72
C GLY A 394 23.22 -6.56 -38.62
N PRO A 395 21.97 -6.78 -38.14
CA PRO A 395 20.93 -7.44 -38.92
C PRO A 395 20.62 -6.63 -40.20
N PRO A 396 20.28 -7.31 -41.33
CA PRO A 396 20.07 -6.67 -42.63
C PRO A 396 18.96 -5.62 -42.66
N ASP A 397 17.96 -5.76 -41.75
CA ASP A 397 16.79 -4.87 -41.62
C ASP A 397 16.94 -3.87 -40.45
N GLY A 398 18.08 -3.83 -39.80
CA GLY A 398 18.32 -2.97 -38.61
C GLY A 398 17.54 -3.35 -37.35
N ARG A 399 16.77 -4.44 -37.40
CA ARG A 399 15.94 -4.90 -36.26
C ARG A 399 16.66 -5.97 -35.48
N TRP A 400 17.13 -5.62 -34.28
CA TRP A 400 17.82 -6.55 -33.38
C TRP A 400 16.91 -7.53 -32.67
N LEU A 401 15.63 -7.19 -32.49
CA LEU A 401 14.62 -8.00 -31.80
C LEU A 401 13.61 -8.57 -32.80
N ARG A 402 13.22 -9.81 -32.59
CA ARG A 402 12.14 -10.49 -33.29
C ARG A 402 11.19 -11.16 -32.31
N ALA A 403 9.90 -10.86 -32.44
CA ALA A 403 8.83 -11.57 -31.74
C ALA A 403 8.29 -12.65 -32.71
N GLN A 404 8.43 -13.91 -32.31
CA GLN A 404 7.95 -15.06 -33.07
C GLN A 404 7.55 -16.18 -32.12
N ASP A 405 6.43 -16.84 -32.37
CA ASP A 405 5.93 -17.98 -31.59
C ASP A 405 5.83 -17.70 -30.07
N GLY A 406 5.41 -16.49 -29.72
CA GLY A 406 5.30 -16.07 -28.31
C GLY A 406 6.65 -15.84 -27.61
N VAL A 407 7.74 -15.68 -28.35
CA VAL A 407 9.08 -15.42 -27.82
C VAL A 407 9.68 -14.17 -28.46
N VAL A 408 10.24 -13.27 -27.65
CA VAL A 408 11.02 -12.11 -28.08
C VAL A 408 12.50 -12.42 -27.91
N ASP A 409 13.24 -12.56 -29.02
CA ASP A 409 14.65 -12.94 -28.97
C ASP A 409 15.53 -12.09 -29.93
N LEU A 410 16.84 -12.13 -29.72
CA LEU A 410 17.81 -11.46 -30.53
C LEU A 410 17.99 -12.19 -31.88
N VAL A 411 18.05 -11.40 -32.97
CA VAL A 411 18.37 -11.89 -34.29
C VAL A 411 19.87 -12.11 -34.44
N ALA A 412 20.68 -11.22 -33.87
CA ALA A 412 22.15 -11.24 -33.86
C ALA A 412 22.67 -10.60 -32.55
N ASP A 413 23.98 -10.77 -32.27
CA ASP A 413 24.59 -10.17 -31.07
C ASP A 413 24.81 -8.66 -31.30
N PRO A 414 24.09 -7.78 -30.55
CA PRO A 414 24.20 -6.34 -30.72
C PRO A 414 25.44 -5.79 -30.00
N PRO A 415 25.92 -4.60 -30.38
CA PRO A 415 26.97 -3.90 -29.63
C PRO A 415 26.47 -3.48 -28.24
N GLU A 416 27.38 -3.47 -27.26
CA GLU A 416 27.04 -3.16 -25.84
C GLU A 416 26.34 -1.81 -25.66
N GLY A 417 26.63 -0.82 -26.52
CA GLY A 417 26.01 0.51 -26.47
C GLY A 417 24.51 0.53 -26.73
N LEU A 418 23.94 -0.53 -27.31
CA LEU A 418 22.50 -0.66 -27.56
C LEU A 418 21.77 -1.46 -26.46
N ALA A 419 22.45 -1.94 -25.45
CA ALA A 419 21.89 -2.86 -24.47
C ALA A 419 20.68 -2.27 -23.73
N LEU A 420 20.73 -0.99 -23.33
CA LEU A 420 19.62 -0.35 -22.61
C LEU A 420 18.38 -0.21 -23.51
N SER A 421 18.56 0.35 -24.70
CA SER A 421 17.44 0.55 -25.64
C SER A 421 16.78 -0.78 -26.02
N LEU A 422 17.59 -1.80 -26.28
CA LEU A 422 17.11 -3.15 -26.62
C LEU A 422 16.37 -3.81 -25.44
N ALA A 423 16.87 -3.62 -24.22
CA ALA A 423 16.20 -4.17 -23.04
C ALA A 423 14.83 -3.52 -22.82
N LEU A 424 14.72 -2.19 -22.97
CA LEU A 424 13.45 -1.47 -22.84
C LEU A 424 12.48 -1.79 -23.99
N ASP A 425 12.98 -1.88 -25.25
CA ASP A 425 12.18 -2.30 -26.40
C ASP A 425 11.68 -3.76 -26.24
N ALA A 426 12.54 -4.64 -25.73
CA ALA A 426 12.16 -6.02 -25.44
C ALA A 426 11.10 -6.07 -24.32
N ALA A 427 11.27 -5.31 -23.24
CA ALA A 427 10.32 -5.19 -22.16
C ALA A 427 8.92 -4.77 -22.66
N HIS A 428 8.86 -3.71 -23.47
CA HIS A 428 7.62 -3.26 -24.11
C HIS A 428 7.01 -4.32 -25.04
N THR A 429 7.84 -5.00 -25.83
CA THR A 429 7.37 -6.02 -26.79
C THR A 429 6.85 -7.27 -26.08
N ILE A 430 7.49 -7.69 -24.97
CA ILE A 430 7.08 -8.82 -24.11
C ILE A 430 5.64 -8.63 -23.64
N THR A 431 5.32 -7.46 -23.08
CA THR A 431 3.96 -7.15 -22.62
C THR A 431 2.95 -7.11 -23.77
N ARG A 432 3.26 -6.35 -24.81
CA ARG A 432 2.31 -6.09 -25.91
C ARG A 432 1.96 -7.34 -26.73
N ALA A 433 2.92 -8.26 -26.86
CA ALA A 433 2.74 -9.50 -27.62
C ALA A 433 2.39 -10.71 -26.73
N ASP A 434 2.17 -10.53 -25.43
CA ASP A 434 2.04 -11.61 -24.44
C ASP A 434 3.13 -12.69 -24.59
N ALA A 435 4.37 -12.22 -24.85
CA ALA A 435 5.50 -13.06 -25.21
C ALA A 435 6.44 -13.28 -24.01
N ARG A 436 7.35 -14.23 -24.16
CA ARG A 436 8.43 -14.51 -23.20
C ARG A 436 9.77 -14.04 -23.75
N PRO A 437 10.71 -13.62 -22.88
CA PRO A 437 12.06 -13.30 -23.32
C PRO A 437 12.78 -14.57 -23.81
N GLY A 438 13.44 -14.47 -24.97
CA GLY A 438 14.21 -15.53 -25.55
C GLY A 438 15.57 -15.76 -24.87
N SER A 439 16.13 -16.96 -25.07
CA SER A 439 17.38 -17.33 -24.42
C SER A 439 18.58 -16.48 -24.83
N LYS A 440 18.68 -16.12 -26.11
CA LYS A 440 19.79 -15.30 -26.61
C LYS A 440 19.75 -13.87 -26.03
N LEU A 441 18.54 -13.27 -25.95
CA LEU A 441 18.33 -11.97 -25.33
C LEU A 441 18.75 -11.98 -23.85
N LEU A 442 18.30 -12.97 -23.10
CA LEU A 442 18.63 -13.12 -21.67
C LEU A 442 20.13 -13.36 -21.47
N ASP A 443 20.74 -14.23 -22.28
CA ASP A 443 22.17 -14.53 -22.22
C ASP A 443 23.03 -13.30 -22.57
N TYR A 444 22.61 -12.53 -23.56
CA TYR A 444 23.27 -11.26 -23.93
C TYR A 444 23.23 -10.27 -22.77
N LEU A 445 22.05 -9.94 -22.25
CA LEU A 445 21.90 -8.99 -21.16
C LEU A 445 22.58 -9.45 -19.87
N GLY A 446 22.51 -10.75 -19.55
CA GLY A 446 23.19 -11.35 -18.39
C GLY A 446 24.73 -11.44 -18.55
N SER A 447 25.26 -11.40 -19.78
CA SER A 447 26.69 -11.41 -20.05
C SER A 447 27.35 -10.03 -19.96
N LEU A 448 26.57 -8.96 -20.04
CA LEU A 448 27.05 -7.60 -19.86
C LEU A 448 27.54 -7.41 -18.43
N GLY A 449 28.76 -6.89 -18.26
CA GLY A 449 29.37 -6.65 -16.96
C GLY A 449 28.57 -5.69 -16.07
N ASP A 450 29.10 -5.35 -14.90
CA ASP A 450 28.47 -4.45 -13.92
C ASP A 450 28.60 -2.96 -14.26
N ALA A 451 29.10 -2.62 -15.47
CA ALA A 451 29.25 -1.24 -15.90
C ALA A 451 27.90 -0.52 -15.96
N PRO A 452 27.82 0.73 -15.47
CA PRO A 452 26.61 1.53 -15.56
C PRO A 452 26.19 1.71 -17.00
N MET A 453 24.90 1.56 -17.28
CA MET A 453 24.33 1.83 -18.61
C MET A 453 24.12 3.35 -18.77
N ARG A 454 24.48 3.88 -19.94
CA ARG A 454 24.22 5.28 -20.24
C ARG A 454 22.75 5.49 -20.54
N TRP A 455 22.14 6.42 -19.80
CA TRP A 455 20.78 6.87 -20.04
C TRP A 455 20.75 7.92 -21.15
N ASP A 456 19.80 7.83 -22.07
CA ASP A 456 19.54 8.81 -23.11
C ASP A 456 18.04 9.20 -23.15
N ARG A 457 17.72 10.19 -23.95
CA ARG A 457 16.34 10.70 -24.06
C ARG A 457 15.37 9.66 -24.65
N ASP A 458 15.85 8.82 -25.56
CA ASP A 458 15.07 7.75 -26.15
C ASP A 458 14.75 6.67 -25.11
N ALA A 459 15.67 6.38 -24.18
CA ALA A 459 15.42 5.48 -23.07
C ALA A 459 14.32 5.99 -22.13
N THR A 460 14.22 7.31 -21.93
CA THR A 460 13.14 7.92 -21.14
C THR A 460 11.76 7.65 -21.76
N GLN A 461 11.64 7.84 -23.08
CA GLN A 461 10.38 7.55 -23.77
C GLN A 461 9.99 6.07 -23.68
N ARG A 462 10.96 5.17 -23.89
CA ARG A 462 10.74 3.72 -23.76
C ARG A 462 10.38 3.30 -22.33
N LEU A 463 10.97 3.94 -21.31
CA LEU A 463 10.58 3.70 -19.91
C LEU A 463 9.11 4.09 -19.69
N PHE A 464 8.66 5.23 -20.22
CA PHE A 464 7.25 5.61 -20.11
C PHE A 464 6.32 4.63 -20.83
N ASP A 465 6.73 4.07 -21.97
CA ASP A 465 5.94 3.02 -22.62
C ASP A 465 5.86 1.74 -21.76
N VAL A 466 6.95 1.40 -21.08
CA VAL A 466 6.96 0.31 -20.09
C VAL A 466 6.08 0.63 -18.89
N LEU A 467 6.11 1.84 -18.35
CA LEU A 467 5.27 2.25 -17.23
C LEU A 467 3.78 2.23 -17.59
N ARG A 468 3.42 2.60 -18.81
CA ARG A 468 2.02 2.59 -19.28
C ARG A 468 1.47 1.19 -19.54
N ALA A 469 2.29 0.27 -20.02
CA ALA A 469 1.83 -1.03 -20.52
C ALA A 469 2.50 -2.24 -19.86
N GLY A 470 3.60 -2.07 -19.13
CA GLY A 470 4.37 -3.17 -18.52
C GLY A 470 3.55 -3.96 -17.50
N ASP A 471 3.81 -5.24 -17.37
CA ASP A 471 3.24 -6.16 -16.39
C ASP A 471 4.34 -6.72 -15.49
N ASP A 472 3.98 -7.61 -14.57
CA ASP A 472 4.94 -8.29 -13.68
C ASP A 472 6.09 -8.97 -14.43
N ARG A 473 5.82 -9.52 -15.62
CA ARG A 473 6.85 -10.18 -16.45
C ARG A 473 7.86 -9.18 -16.98
N THR A 474 7.41 -7.97 -17.32
CA THR A 474 8.24 -6.87 -17.80
C THR A 474 9.20 -6.40 -16.71
N TRP A 475 8.68 -6.14 -15.51
CA TRP A 475 9.49 -5.74 -14.38
C TRP A 475 10.46 -6.83 -13.95
N ARG A 476 10.01 -8.08 -13.89
CA ARG A 476 10.85 -9.25 -13.64
C ARG A 476 11.97 -9.38 -14.67
N PHE A 477 11.67 -9.16 -15.96
CA PHE A 477 12.68 -9.18 -17.02
C PHE A 477 13.74 -8.09 -16.81
N LEU A 478 13.34 -6.83 -16.56
CA LEU A 478 14.26 -5.71 -16.36
C LEU A 478 15.13 -5.87 -15.10
N GLU A 479 14.57 -6.43 -14.03
CA GLU A 479 15.29 -6.67 -12.79
C GLU A 479 16.22 -7.87 -12.91
N THR A 480 15.74 -9.03 -13.36
CA THR A 480 16.55 -10.26 -13.46
C THR A 480 17.72 -10.12 -14.42
N THR A 481 17.60 -9.26 -15.43
CA THR A 481 18.70 -8.92 -16.34
C THR A 481 19.64 -7.85 -15.76
N GLY A 482 19.28 -7.28 -14.58
CA GLY A 482 20.06 -6.22 -13.93
C GLY A 482 20.07 -4.90 -14.68
N VAL A 483 19.19 -4.72 -15.65
CA VAL A 483 19.10 -3.49 -16.46
C VAL A 483 18.64 -2.32 -15.60
N LEU A 484 17.61 -2.55 -14.79
CA LEU A 484 17.01 -1.50 -13.94
C LEU A 484 18.05 -0.87 -13.01
N GLU A 485 18.82 -1.69 -12.28
CA GLU A 485 19.83 -1.21 -11.33
C GLU A 485 21.03 -0.53 -11.99
N ARG A 486 21.43 -0.99 -13.19
CA ARG A 486 22.56 -0.42 -13.93
C ARG A 486 22.20 0.87 -14.64
N ALA A 487 20.95 0.99 -15.09
CA ALA A 487 20.45 2.14 -15.81
C ALA A 487 19.99 3.26 -14.86
N LEU A 488 19.38 2.90 -13.71
CA LEU A 488 18.79 3.80 -12.74
C LEU A 488 19.38 3.57 -11.34
N PRO A 489 20.63 3.98 -11.09
CA PRO A 489 21.28 3.78 -9.79
C PRO A 489 20.56 4.50 -8.64
N GLU A 490 19.74 5.51 -8.91
CA GLU A 490 18.90 6.19 -7.92
C GLU A 490 17.84 5.25 -7.31
N LEU A 491 17.34 4.32 -8.12
CA LEU A 491 16.43 3.27 -7.67
C LEU A 491 17.17 2.08 -7.07
N ALA A 492 18.40 1.81 -7.52
CA ALA A 492 19.16 0.63 -7.12
C ALA A 492 19.38 0.54 -5.61
N GLU A 493 19.55 1.65 -4.91
CA GLU A 493 19.72 1.68 -3.45
C GLU A 493 18.39 1.33 -2.75
N ALA A 494 17.30 1.94 -3.18
CA ALA A 494 15.98 1.66 -2.64
C ALA A 494 15.55 0.19 -2.92
N VAL A 495 15.81 -0.28 -4.14
CA VAL A 495 15.59 -1.68 -4.54
C VAL A 495 16.37 -2.65 -3.67
N ARG A 496 17.65 -2.36 -3.37
CA ARG A 496 18.47 -3.23 -2.49
C ARG A 496 17.92 -3.33 -1.09
N ARG A 497 17.44 -2.23 -0.50
CA ARG A 497 16.83 -2.25 0.84
C ARG A 497 15.56 -3.10 0.87
N ARG A 498 14.70 -2.98 -0.14
CA ARG A 498 13.49 -3.79 -0.25
C ARG A 498 13.78 -5.28 -0.52
N ARG A 499 14.90 -5.59 -1.18
CA ARG A 499 15.29 -6.98 -1.46
C ARG A 499 15.62 -7.77 -0.20
N ASP A 500 15.98 -7.08 0.89
CA ASP A 500 16.23 -7.69 2.19
C ASP A 500 14.93 -8.01 2.95
N ASP A 501 13.78 -7.51 2.49
CA ASP A 501 12.47 -7.85 3.03
C ASP A 501 11.87 -9.05 2.25
N PRO A 502 11.86 -10.26 2.85
CA PRO A 502 11.38 -11.48 2.18
C PRO A 502 9.89 -11.43 1.80
N PHE A 503 9.12 -10.44 2.30
CA PHE A 503 7.68 -10.29 2.03
C PHE A 503 7.37 -9.33 0.89
N LEU A 504 8.34 -8.51 0.50
CA LEU A 504 8.23 -7.60 -0.64
C LEU A 504 8.81 -8.19 -1.95
N VAL A 505 9.42 -9.35 -1.87
CA VAL A 505 10.06 -10.06 -2.99
C VAL A 505 9.34 -11.38 -3.22
N ASP A 506 9.26 -11.80 -4.48
CA ASP A 506 8.81 -13.15 -4.77
C ASP A 506 9.91 -14.19 -4.40
N PRO A 507 9.63 -15.51 -4.45
CA PRO A 507 10.61 -16.54 -4.13
C PRO A 507 11.89 -16.52 -4.96
N SER A 508 11.85 -15.88 -6.15
CA SER A 508 13.04 -15.66 -6.98
C SER A 508 13.75 -14.34 -6.63
N HIS A 509 13.37 -13.68 -5.55
CA HIS A 509 13.88 -12.37 -5.12
C HIS A 509 13.70 -11.25 -6.15
N VAL A 510 12.58 -11.26 -6.85
CA VAL A 510 12.20 -10.24 -7.82
C VAL A 510 11.23 -9.25 -7.19
N LEU A 511 11.52 -7.96 -7.30
CA LEU A 511 10.67 -6.91 -6.77
C LEU A 511 9.36 -6.77 -7.54
N ARG A 512 8.29 -6.47 -6.80
CA ARG A 512 7.00 -6.11 -7.39
C ARG A 512 6.79 -4.60 -7.29
N PHE A 513 6.33 -4.01 -8.38
CA PHE A 513 5.95 -2.60 -8.46
C PHE A 513 4.43 -2.49 -8.44
N SER A 514 3.86 -2.88 -7.30
CA SER A 514 2.42 -3.06 -7.11
C SER A 514 1.61 -1.77 -7.24
N LEU A 515 2.19 -0.61 -6.91
CA LEU A 515 1.49 0.66 -6.98
C LEU A 515 1.27 1.13 -8.43
N VAL A 516 2.26 0.89 -9.31
CA VAL A 516 2.12 1.16 -10.75
C VAL A 516 1.00 0.30 -11.33
N ASP A 517 0.96 -0.98 -10.96
CA ASP A 517 -0.09 -1.92 -11.40
C ASP A 517 -1.44 -1.53 -10.82
N SER A 518 -1.51 -1.16 -9.53
CA SER A 518 -2.74 -0.69 -8.88
C SER A 518 -3.34 0.54 -9.56
N ILE A 519 -2.52 1.51 -10.01
CA ILE A 519 -3.01 2.66 -10.77
C ILE A 519 -3.62 2.22 -12.10
N ARG A 520 -2.96 1.33 -12.82
CA ARG A 520 -3.45 0.84 -14.12
C ARG A 520 -4.75 0.05 -13.99
N ASP A 521 -4.83 -0.83 -13.00
CA ASP A 521 -6.03 -1.61 -12.70
C ASP A 521 -7.18 -0.71 -12.25
N LEU A 522 -6.90 0.29 -11.42
CA LEU A 522 -7.88 1.27 -10.99
C LEU A 522 -8.43 2.07 -12.19
N VAL A 523 -7.56 2.54 -13.07
CA VAL A 523 -7.95 3.26 -14.30
C VAL A 523 -8.75 2.36 -15.25
N ALA A 524 -8.48 1.06 -15.29
CA ALA A 524 -9.22 0.12 -16.12
C ALA A 524 -10.60 -0.26 -15.55
N THR A 525 -10.79 -0.22 -14.23
CA THR A 525 -11.98 -0.76 -13.54
C THR A 525 -12.88 0.32 -12.93
N ASP A 526 -12.33 1.48 -12.56
CA ASP A 526 -13.07 2.59 -11.93
C ASP A 526 -13.25 3.73 -12.93
N GLY A 527 -14.49 3.95 -13.37
CA GLY A 527 -14.81 4.96 -14.39
C GLY A 527 -14.49 6.41 -13.97
N ARG A 528 -14.51 6.73 -12.66
CA ARG A 528 -14.14 8.05 -12.14
C ARG A 528 -12.62 8.22 -12.17
N ALA A 529 -11.88 7.27 -11.67
CA ALA A 529 -10.42 7.30 -11.72
C ALA A 529 -9.92 7.37 -13.17
N ALA A 530 -10.57 6.66 -14.11
CA ALA A 530 -10.28 6.74 -15.53
C ALA A 530 -10.53 8.16 -16.09
N ALA A 531 -11.62 8.81 -15.69
CA ALA A 531 -11.95 10.16 -16.13
C ALA A 531 -10.94 11.19 -15.62
N GLU A 532 -10.54 11.11 -14.34
CA GLU A 532 -9.55 12.03 -13.75
C GLU A 532 -8.14 11.77 -14.32
N TYR A 533 -7.74 10.52 -14.50
CA TYR A 533 -6.48 10.15 -15.15
C TYR A 533 -6.41 10.65 -16.60
N GLY A 534 -7.53 10.57 -17.35
CA GLY A 534 -7.63 11.04 -18.73
C GLY A 534 -7.51 12.55 -18.90
N LYS A 535 -7.71 13.34 -17.85
CA LYS A 535 -7.54 14.80 -17.84
C LYS A 535 -6.09 15.24 -17.55
N LEU A 536 -5.21 14.33 -17.16
CA LEU A 536 -3.80 14.64 -16.89
C LEU A 536 -3.06 14.91 -18.21
N GLN A 537 -2.29 15.99 -18.27
CA GLN A 537 -1.42 16.29 -19.42
C GLN A 537 -0.24 15.32 -19.50
N HIS A 538 0.28 14.91 -18.34
CA HIS A 538 1.43 14.03 -18.19
C HIS A 538 1.13 12.85 -17.26
N PRO A 539 0.26 11.90 -17.67
CA PRO A 539 -0.08 10.74 -16.83
C PRO A 539 1.14 9.85 -16.50
N GLU A 540 2.19 9.88 -17.34
CA GLU A 540 3.46 9.19 -17.10
C GLU A 540 4.21 9.71 -15.86
N TRP A 541 4.00 10.96 -15.45
CA TRP A 541 4.61 11.51 -14.23
C TRP A 541 3.99 10.90 -12.97
N LEU A 542 2.69 10.63 -13.01
CA LEU A 542 2.00 9.91 -11.94
C LEU A 542 2.52 8.47 -11.81
N LEU A 543 2.69 7.76 -12.94
CA LEU A 543 3.24 6.41 -12.93
C LEU A 543 4.71 6.39 -12.46
N LEU A 544 5.49 7.41 -12.82
CA LEU A 544 6.86 7.55 -12.34
C LEU A 544 6.90 7.85 -10.83
N ALA A 545 5.99 8.69 -10.32
CA ALA A 545 5.85 8.93 -8.89
C ALA A 545 5.48 7.64 -8.14
N ALA A 546 4.57 6.83 -8.69
CA ALA A 546 4.22 5.52 -8.14
C ALA A 546 5.42 4.57 -8.10
N LEU A 547 6.19 4.48 -9.17
CA LEU A 547 7.42 3.68 -9.22
C LEU A 547 8.43 4.11 -8.13
N ILE A 548 8.58 5.41 -7.92
CA ILE A 548 9.49 5.96 -6.90
C ILE A 548 9.01 5.60 -5.50
N LEU A 549 7.72 5.72 -5.24
CA LEU A 549 7.11 5.36 -3.95
C LEU A 549 7.26 3.87 -3.66
N ASP A 550 6.98 3.03 -4.65
CA ASP A 550 7.18 1.57 -4.53
C ASP A 550 8.65 1.22 -4.26
N ALA A 551 9.59 1.88 -4.94
CA ALA A 551 11.02 1.60 -4.80
C ALA A 551 11.59 2.15 -3.48
N ALA A 552 11.18 3.33 -3.04
CA ALA A 552 11.79 4.02 -1.89
C ALA A 552 11.49 3.34 -0.55
N GLY A 553 10.31 2.73 -0.38
CA GLY A 553 9.87 2.20 0.91
C GLY A 553 9.81 3.27 2.02
N GLU A 554 9.81 2.85 3.28
CA GLU A 554 9.69 3.76 4.44
C GLU A 554 11.01 4.46 4.82
N ASP A 555 12.17 3.90 4.47
CA ASP A 555 13.48 4.34 4.99
C ASP A 555 14.23 5.36 4.12
N ALA A 556 13.85 5.57 2.88
CA ALA A 556 14.47 6.51 1.98
C ALA A 556 13.62 7.77 1.82
N SER A 557 14.23 8.96 1.68
CA SER A 557 13.48 10.15 1.27
C SER A 557 12.99 10.00 -0.18
N PRO A 558 11.71 9.69 -0.43
CA PRO A 558 11.22 9.47 -1.79
C PRO A 558 11.37 10.73 -2.66
N VAL A 559 11.30 11.92 -2.05
CA VAL A 559 11.48 13.22 -2.73
C VAL A 559 12.89 13.39 -3.26
N ASP A 560 13.91 12.95 -2.50
CA ASP A 560 15.30 13.04 -2.95
C ASP A 560 15.61 12.05 -4.06
N VAL A 561 14.98 10.86 -4.02
CA VAL A 561 15.04 9.89 -5.13
C VAL A 561 14.39 10.48 -6.37
N ALA A 562 13.20 11.09 -6.23
CA ALA A 562 12.48 11.74 -7.32
C ALA A 562 13.33 12.80 -8.03
N ARG A 563 13.93 13.72 -7.29
CA ARG A 563 14.77 14.79 -7.84
C ARG A 563 15.97 14.26 -8.63
N ARG A 564 16.69 13.27 -8.09
CA ARG A 564 17.85 12.67 -8.76
C ARG A 564 17.43 11.91 -10.02
N LEU A 565 16.35 11.12 -9.92
CA LEU A 565 15.85 10.32 -11.02
C LEU A 565 15.36 11.20 -12.19
N VAL A 566 14.54 12.23 -11.91
CA VAL A 566 14.02 13.15 -12.93
C VAL A 566 15.15 13.88 -13.67
N LYS A 567 16.19 14.27 -12.92
CA LYS A 567 17.41 14.88 -13.52
C LYS A 567 18.13 13.90 -14.46
N ARG A 568 18.20 12.61 -14.11
CA ARG A 568 18.78 11.57 -14.97
C ARG A 568 17.94 11.34 -16.22
N LEU A 569 16.61 11.36 -16.08
CA LEU A 569 15.69 11.18 -17.18
C LEU A 569 15.59 12.39 -18.13
N ASP A 570 16.26 13.51 -17.81
CA ASP A 570 16.26 14.77 -18.58
C ASP A 570 14.85 15.32 -18.87
N LEU A 571 13.96 15.27 -17.86
CA LEU A 571 12.56 15.69 -17.99
C LEU A 571 12.36 17.20 -17.80
N GLY A 572 13.37 17.93 -17.33
CA GLY A 572 13.32 19.37 -17.07
C GLY A 572 12.79 19.74 -15.68
N ALA A 573 12.95 21.02 -15.32
CA ALA A 573 12.64 21.53 -13.97
C ALA A 573 11.14 21.47 -13.61
N GLY A 574 10.25 21.60 -14.59
CA GLY A 574 8.79 21.48 -14.36
C GLY A 574 8.41 20.09 -13.89
N ALA A 575 8.91 19.05 -14.57
CA ALA A 575 8.68 17.66 -14.18
C ALA A 575 9.32 17.34 -12.81
N GLU A 576 10.51 17.90 -12.52
CA GLU A 576 11.17 17.72 -11.23
C GLU A 576 10.29 18.22 -10.08
N GLN A 577 9.74 19.43 -10.21
CA GLN A 577 8.88 20.01 -9.20
C GLN A 577 7.58 19.22 -9.04
N GLU A 578 6.91 18.86 -10.14
CA GLU A 578 5.64 18.14 -10.09
C GLU A 578 5.77 16.74 -9.50
N ILE A 579 6.74 15.96 -9.97
CA ILE A 579 6.94 14.59 -9.47
C ILE A 579 7.40 14.61 -8.00
N ALA A 580 8.26 15.55 -7.60
CA ALA A 580 8.67 15.69 -6.21
C ALA A 580 7.49 16.05 -5.28
N LEU A 581 6.55 16.89 -5.75
CA LEU A 581 5.33 17.21 -5.02
C LEU A 581 4.37 16.01 -4.95
N LEU A 582 4.13 15.31 -6.05
CA LEU A 582 3.28 14.11 -6.05
C LEU A 582 3.78 13.05 -5.06
N VAL A 583 5.09 12.87 -5.00
CA VAL A 583 5.72 11.92 -4.08
C VAL A 583 5.66 12.43 -2.63
N GLY A 584 5.96 13.71 -2.40
CA GLY A 584 5.96 14.31 -1.06
C GLY A 584 4.55 14.39 -0.45
N ASP A 585 3.56 14.68 -1.27
CA ASP A 585 2.17 14.89 -0.88
C ASP A 585 1.28 13.62 -1.05
N SER A 586 1.88 12.45 -1.30
CA SER A 586 1.15 11.20 -1.57
C SER A 586 0.12 10.81 -0.51
N GLY A 587 0.33 11.19 0.75
CA GLY A 587 -0.59 10.97 1.87
C GLY A 587 -1.52 12.15 2.19
N LEU A 588 -1.38 13.30 1.51
CA LEU A 588 -2.01 14.57 1.89
C LEU A 588 -3.53 14.52 1.80
N LEU A 589 -4.08 14.07 0.67
CA LEU A 589 -5.54 13.99 0.47
C LEU A 589 -6.19 12.96 1.41
N ARG A 590 -5.53 11.82 1.67
CA ARG A 590 -5.99 10.83 2.65
C ARG A 590 -6.06 11.43 4.06
N ALA A 591 -5.00 12.12 4.47
CA ALA A 591 -4.95 12.77 5.77
C ALA A 591 -6.04 13.85 5.92
N ALA A 592 -6.27 14.66 4.89
CA ALA A 592 -7.30 15.68 4.86
C ALA A 592 -8.72 15.07 4.90
N ALA A 593 -9.00 14.03 4.11
CA ALA A 593 -10.30 13.36 4.09
C ALA A 593 -10.69 12.70 5.42
N ARG A 594 -9.73 12.19 6.18
CA ARG A 594 -9.95 11.56 7.48
C ARG A 594 -10.20 12.54 8.64
N ARG A 595 -9.91 13.81 8.46
CA ARG A 595 -10.16 14.82 9.50
C ARG A 595 -11.64 15.15 9.59
N VAL A 596 -12.13 15.44 10.79
CA VAL A 596 -13.52 15.87 11.03
C VAL A 596 -13.79 17.20 10.32
N ASP A 597 -12.83 18.12 10.37
CA ASP A 597 -12.84 19.48 9.78
C ASP A 597 -12.28 19.51 8.34
N GLY A 598 -12.06 18.38 7.70
CA GLY A 598 -11.36 18.29 6.41
C GLY A 598 -12.10 18.95 5.23
N LEU A 599 -13.43 19.08 5.34
CA LEU A 599 -14.29 19.70 4.31
C LEU A 599 -14.67 21.16 4.65
N GLU A 600 -14.17 21.70 5.75
CA GLU A 600 -14.41 23.09 6.12
C GLU A 600 -13.70 24.04 5.14
N GLU A 601 -14.33 25.18 4.88
CA GLU A 601 -13.91 26.17 3.90
C GLU A 601 -12.41 26.52 4.03
N GLU A 602 -11.97 26.87 5.22
CA GLU A 602 -10.58 27.30 5.46
C GLU A 602 -9.55 26.18 5.14
N ARG A 603 -9.90 24.93 5.45
CA ARG A 603 -9.04 23.76 5.15
C ARG A 603 -8.96 23.46 3.68
N VAL A 604 -10.11 23.55 2.99
CA VAL A 604 -10.16 23.35 1.54
C VAL A 604 -9.39 24.47 0.81
N PHE A 605 -9.51 25.74 1.25
CA PHE A 605 -8.69 26.83 0.71
C PHE A 605 -7.20 26.62 0.94
N ALA A 606 -6.80 26.23 2.16
CA ALA A 606 -5.41 25.93 2.47
C ALA A 606 -4.86 24.82 1.56
N LEU A 607 -5.65 23.76 1.35
CA LEU A 607 -5.30 22.64 0.49
C LEU A 607 -5.23 23.07 -0.98
N ALA A 608 -6.22 23.82 -1.47
CA ALA A 608 -6.24 24.35 -2.82
C ALA A 608 -5.04 25.30 -3.08
N THR A 609 -4.68 26.11 -2.09
CA THR A 609 -3.51 26.99 -2.16
C THR A 609 -2.20 26.19 -2.22
N HIS A 610 -2.08 25.12 -1.44
CA HIS A 610 -0.92 24.26 -1.44
C HIS A 610 -0.76 23.50 -2.77
N LEU A 611 -1.84 22.93 -3.26
CA LEU A 611 -1.84 22.16 -4.50
C LEU A 611 -1.79 23.02 -5.76
N ASP A 612 -2.33 24.23 -5.74
CA ASP A 612 -2.20 25.29 -6.75
C ASP A 612 -2.70 24.97 -8.16
N ARG A 613 -2.85 23.69 -8.53
CA ARG A 613 -3.29 23.25 -9.87
C ARG A 613 -4.29 22.11 -9.82
N PRO A 614 -5.34 22.14 -10.64
CA PRO A 614 -6.32 21.06 -10.75
C PRO A 614 -5.69 19.70 -11.08
N GLU A 615 -4.63 19.70 -11.89
CA GLU A 615 -3.92 18.46 -12.30
C GLU A 615 -3.27 17.74 -11.13
N ARG A 616 -2.69 18.48 -10.17
CA ARG A 616 -2.10 17.86 -8.95
C ARG A 616 -3.17 17.20 -8.09
N VAL A 617 -4.32 17.87 -7.94
CA VAL A 617 -5.46 17.31 -7.19
C VAL A 617 -5.91 15.99 -7.82
N ARG A 618 -6.11 15.97 -9.14
CA ARG A 618 -6.51 14.78 -9.89
C ARG A 618 -5.47 13.64 -9.78
N ALA A 619 -4.20 13.98 -9.98
CA ALA A 619 -3.12 13.00 -9.88
C ALA A 619 -3.00 12.41 -8.46
N LEU A 620 -3.07 13.25 -7.41
CA LEU A 620 -3.03 12.80 -6.02
C LEU A 620 -4.28 12.02 -5.62
N SER A 621 -5.45 12.34 -6.18
CA SER A 621 -6.69 11.58 -5.97
C SER A 621 -6.54 10.15 -6.52
N VAL A 622 -6.11 10.00 -7.77
CA VAL A 622 -5.84 8.69 -8.37
C VAL A 622 -4.77 7.92 -7.56
N LEU A 623 -3.69 8.61 -7.15
CA LEU A 623 -2.63 8.01 -6.34
C LEU A 623 -3.14 7.55 -4.97
N THR A 624 -3.97 8.36 -4.31
CA THR A 624 -4.56 8.04 -3.00
C THR A 624 -5.48 6.82 -3.09
N LEU A 625 -6.28 6.72 -4.14
CA LEU A 625 -7.13 5.56 -4.40
C LEU A 625 -6.30 4.29 -4.66
N ALA A 626 -5.21 4.41 -5.43
CA ALA A 626 -4.33 3.29 -5.77
C ALA A 626 -3.51 2.78 -4.57
N LEU A 627 -3.13 3.65 -3.65
CA LEU A 627 -2.46 3.27 -2.39
C LEU A 627 -3.35 2.40 -1.50
N GLY A 628 -4.66 2.37 -1.75
CA GLY A 628 -5.61 1.52 -1.03
C GLY A 628 -5.83 1.94 0.43
N GLU A 629 -6.35 1.01 1.24
CA GLU A 629 -6.64 1.21 2.69
C GLU A 629 -7.70 2.29 2.99
N LEU A 630 -8.58 2.60 2.03
CA LEU A 630 -9.70 3.50 2.23
C LEU A 630 -10.97 2.71 2.57
N GLU A 631 -11.60 3.02 3.69
CA GLU A 631 -12.96 2.55 3.98
C GLU A 631 -13.97 3.25 3.07
N SER A 632 -15.17 2.69 2.92
CA SER A 632 -16.19 3.23 2.01
C SER A 632 -16.56 4.69 2.32
N TRP A 633 -16.56 5.07 3.59
CA TRP A 633 -16.84 6.45 4.01
C TRP A 633 -15.66 7.41 3.75
N ASP A 634 -14.41 6.95 3.89
CA ASP A 634 -13.20 7.71 3.53
C ASP A 634 -13.21 8.05 2.04
N ARG A 635 -13.66 7.09 1.21
CA ARG A 635 -13.76 7.28 -0.24
C ARG A 635 -14.78 8.37 -0.60
N THR A 636 -15.97 8.36 0.02
CA THR A 636 -16.97 9.40 -0.19
C THR A 636 -16.45 10.78 0.22
N ARG A 637 -15.77 10.87 1.35
CA ARG A 637 -15.17 12.13 1.80
C ARG A 637 -14.03 12.61 0.91
N LEU A 638 -13.23 11.68 0.37
CA LEU A 638 -12.19 12.03 -0.62
C LEU A 638 -12.82 12.61 -1.88
N ASP A 639 -13.93 12.02 -2.33
CA ASP A 639 -14.69 12.50 -3.48
C ASP A 639 -15.27 13.89 -3.27
N ASP A 640 -15.84 14.14 -2.10
CA ASP A 640 -16.37 15.46 -1.70
C ASP A 640 -15.21 16.48 -1.60
N LEU A 641 -14.10 16.12 -0.99
CA LEU A 641 -12.91 16.97 -0.86
C LEU A 641 -12.31 17.34 -2.22
N GLU A 642 -12.14 16.35 -3.10
CA GLU A 642 -11.64 16.57 -4.46
C GLU A 642 -12.54 17.57 -5.21
N THR A 643 -13.85 17.35 -5.15
CA THR A 643 -14.84 18.22 -5.81
C THR A 643 -14.75 19.67 -5.30
N LEU A 644 -14.66 19.85 -3.98
CA LEU A 644 -14.55 21.19 -3.37
C LEU A 644 -13.22 21.86 -3.74
N VAL A 645 -12.09 21.15 -3.66
CA VAL A 645 -10.77 21.71 -4.00
C VAL A 645 -10.70 22.11 -5.48
N LEU A 646 -11.23 21.28 -6.38
CA LEU A 646 -11.28 21.59 -7.82
C LEU A 646 -12.16 22.80 -8.09
N ALA A 647 -13.35 22.87 -7.47
CA ALA A 647 -14.26 24.01 -7.65
C ALA A 647 -13.63 25.33 -7.17
N VAL A 648 -12.86 25.30 -6.07
CA VAL A 648 -12.10 26.45 -5.57
C VAL A 648 -10.98 26.86 -6.53
N LEU A 649 -10.26 25.91 -7.10
CA LEU A 649 -9.19 26.18 -8.05
C LEU A 649 -9.71 26.72 -9.40
N GLU A 650 -10.95 26.42 -9.74
CA GLU A 650 -11.61 26.92 -10.95
C GLU A 650 -12.15 28.37 -10.81
N GLN A 651 -12.09 28.95 -9.60
CA GLN A 651 -12.50 30.33 -9.32
C GLN A 651 -11.29 31.24 -9.03
N PRO A 652 -10.71 31.90 -10.05
CA PRO A 652 -9.49 32.72 -9.88
C PRO A 652 -9.66 33.88 -8.89
N GLU A 653 -10.87 34.40 -8.74
CA GLU A 653 -11.20 35.45 -7.78
C GLU A 653 -11.07 35.02 -6.32
N LEU A 654 -11.13 33.70 -6.04
CA LEU A 654 -10.97 33.13 -4.69
C LEU A 654 -9.53 32.70 -4.39
N THR A 655 -8.82 32.18 -5.38
CA THR A 655 -7.51 31.53 -5.20
C THR A 655 -6.38 32.13 -6.04
N GLY A 656 -6.69 33.05 -6.94
CA GLY A 656 -5.71 33.74 -7.79
C GLY A 656 -4.63 34.44 -6.96
N LEU A 657 -3.48 34.72 -7.55
CA LEU A 657 -2.38 35.44 -6.90
C LEU A 657 -2.81 36.76 -6.29
N ASP A 658 -3.71 37.47 -6.96
CA ASP A 658 -4.22 38.77 -6.49
C ASP A 658 -5.13 38.60 -5.26
N ALA A 659 -6.01 37.60 -5.23
CA ALA A 659 -6.85 37.28 -4.08
C ALA A 659 -6.00 36.85 -2.87
N ARG A 660 -5.04 35.95 -3.05
CA ARG A 660 -4.12 35.52 -2.01
C ARG A 660 -3.31 36.68 -1.42
N ASN A 661 -2.73 37.50 -2.27
CA ASN A 661 -1.99 38.68 -1.86
C ASN A 661 -2.89 39.71 -1.13
N LEU A 662 -4.14 39.81 -1.50
CA LEU A 662 -5.10 40.70 -0.85
C LEU A 662 -5.44 40.21 0.56
N VAL A 663 -5.75 38.92 0.70
CA VAL A 663 -6.07 38.29 2.00
C VAL A 663 -4.89 38.39 2.95
N GLU A 664 -3.68 38.04 2.49
CA GLU A 664 -2.47 38.13 3.35
C GLU A 664 -2.16 39.58 3.76
N ARG A 665 -2.29 40.52 2.83
CA ARG A 665 -2.10 41.95 3.15
C ARG A 665 -3.13 42.41 4.17
N ARG A 666 -4.43 42.11 3.97
CA ARG A 666 -5.49 42.50 4.91
C ARG A 666 -5.31 41.88 6.28
N ARG A 667 -4.99 40.56 6.32
CA ARG A 667 -4.69 39.86 7.57
C ARG A 667 -3.51 40.50 8.33
N ALA A 668 -2.40 40.71 7.66
CA ALA A 668 -1.22 41.33 8.27
C ALA A 668 -1.47 42.77 8.75
N GLU A 669 -2.25 43.55 7.97
CA GLU A 669 -2.61 44.92 8.34
C GLU A 669 -3.61 44.92 9.52
N ALA A 670 -4.59 44.04 9.55
CA ALA A 670 -5.52 43.89 10.67
C ALA A 670 -4.81 43.50 11.98
N VAL A 671 -3.87 42.56 11.90
CA VAL A 671 -3.01 42.15 13.05
C VAL A 671 -2.20 43.38 13.55
N ARG A 672 -1.66 44.18 12.65
CA ARG A 672 -0.92 45.39 13.03
C ARG A 672 -1.84 46.39 13.73
N ILE A 673 -3.08 46.55 13.26
CA ILE A 673 -4.07 47.46 13.84
C ILE A 673 -4.51 46.97 15.22
N ALA A 674 -4.67 45.65 15.41
CA ALA A 674 -5.05 45.03 16.67
C ALA A 674 -4.01 45.22 17.77
N GLY A 675 -2.75 45.56 17.43
CA GLY A 675 -1.68 45.85 18.38
C GLY A 675 -1.18 44.61 19.15
N GLY A 676 -1.00 44.74 20.48
CA GLY A 676 -0.41 43.67 21.33
C GLY A 676 -1.41 42.65 21.87
N ASP A 677 -2.68 42.70 21.50
CA ASP A 677 -3.68 41.74 22.00
C ASP A 677 -3.61 40.41 21.24
N GLN A 678 -3.02 39.43 21.89
CA GLN A 678 -2.78 38.09 21.30
C GLN A 678 -4.09 37.36 20.97
N ALA A 679 -5.13 37.49 21.79
CA ALA A 679 -6.41 36.80 21.53
C ALA A 679 -7.09 37.37 20.28
N VAL A 680 -7.05 38.68 20.09
CA VAL A 680 -7.57 39.33 18.87
C VAL A 680 -6.73 38.96 17.65
N GLN A 681 -5.41 38.86 17.78
CA GLN A 681 -4.54 38.41 16.68
C GLN A 681 -4.84 36.97 16.27
N GLU A 682 -5.05 36.05 17.22
CA GLU A 682 -5.46 34.68 16.96
C GLU A 682 -6.85 34.63 16.28
N ARG A 683 -7.77 35.50 16.69
CA ARG A 683 -9.09 35.66 16.07
C ARG A 683 -8.99 36.10 14.61
N ILE A 684 -8.12 37.06 14.32
CA ILE A 684 -7.86 37.54 12.95
C ILE A 684 -7.22 36.44 12.11
N ALA A 685 -6.28 35.67 12.71
CA ALA A 685 -5.65 34.57 12.02
C ALA A 685 -6.63 33.46 11.61
N ALA A 686 -7.67 33.23 12.44
CA ALA A 686 -8.74 32.27 12.21
C ALA A 686 -9.93 32.83 11.41
N ALA A 687 -9.84 34.06 10.87
CA ALA A 687 -10.93 34.69 10.10
C ALA A 687 -11.14 33.97 8.75
N PRO A 688 -12.41 33.71 8.36
CA PRO A 688 -12.72 33.03 7.09
C PRO A 688 -12.14 33.76 5.87
N HIS A 689 -11.71 32.98 4.86
CA HIS A 689 -11.05 33.52 3.67
C HIS A 689 -11.96 34.47 2.88
N THR A 690 -13.21 34.07 2.67
CA THR A 690 -14.23 34.89 1.98
C THR A 690 -14.53 36.15 2.72
N TYR A 691 -14.59 36.15 4.05
CA TYR A 691 -14.73 37.34 4.88
C TYR A 691 -13.54 38.30 4.69
N LEU A 692 -12.31 37.82 4.68
CA LEU A 692 -11.11 38.64 4.44
C LEU A 692 -11.06 39.20 3.01
N LEU A 693 -11.68 38.55 2.04
CA LEU A 693 -11.86 39.11 0.68
C LEU A 693 -12.91 40.22 0.63
N ALA A 694 -13.88 40.19 1.51
CA ALA A 694 -14.98 41.17 1.52
C ALA A 694 -14.72 42.41 2.39
N GLN A 695 -13.97 42.26 3.51
CA GLN A 695 -13.78 43.27 4.55
C GLN A 695 -12.44 43.98 4.45
N ASP A 696 -12.40 45.27 4.84
CA ASP A 696 -11.15 46.02 4.96
C ASP A 696 -10.43 45.71 6.29
N ALA A 697 -9.10 45.86 6.33
CA ALA A 697 -8.30 45.54 7.49
C ALA A 697 -8.71 46.22 8.82
N PRO A 698 -9.10 47.53 8.83
CA PRO A 698 -9.63 48.17 10.04
C PRO A 698 -10.93 47.55 10.55
N ASP A 699 -11.83 47.15 9.65
CA ASP A 699 -13.09 46.49 9.99
C ASP A 699 -12.86 45.09 10.55
N VAL A 700 -11.96 44.33 9.94
CA VAL A 700 -11.53 43.00 10.44
C VAL A 700 -10.96 43.08 11.86
N ALA A 701 -10.08 44.06 12.12
CA ALA A 701 -9.47 44.22 13.45
C ALA A 701 -10.52 44.61 14.51
N ARG A 702 -11.45 45.52 14.16
CA ARG A 702 -12.51 45.98 15.06
C ARG A 702 -13.50 44.85 15.38
N GLN A 703 -13.94 44.15 14.37
CA GLN A 703 -14.92 43.07 14.49
C GLN A 703 -14.32 41.86 15.25
N ALA A 704 -13.06 41.54 15.01
CA ALA A 704 -12.34 40.54 15.78
C ALA A 704 -12.24 40.89 17.28
N ALA A 705 -11.96 42.16 17.59
CA ALA A 705 -11.94 42.66 18.95
C ALA A 705 -13.32 42.66 19.62
N LEU A 706 -14.39 42.93 18.86
CA LEU A 706 -15.75 42.88 19.37
C LEU A 706 -16.16 41.43 19.70
N LEU A 707 -15.70 40.49 18.92
CA LEU A 707 -16.02 39.06 19.08
C LEU A 707 -15.22 38.40 20.24
N GLU A 708 -14.04 38.95 20.61
CA GLU A 708 -13.18 38.34 21.61
C GLU A 708 -13.42 38.89 23.04
N PRO A 709 -13.64 38.00 24.04
CA PRO A 709 -13.94 36.57 23.98
C PRO A 709 -15.31 36.32 23.37
N VAL A 710 -15.52 35.15 22.71
CA VAL A 710 -16.82 34.83 22.08
C VAL A 710 -17.92 34.88 23.12
N PRO A 711 -19.04 35.64 22.84
CA PRO A 711 -20.16 35.71 23.76
C PRO A 711 -20.78 34.37 24.08
N GLY A 712 -21.39 34.25 25.28
CA GLY A 712 -22.14 33.05 25.67
C GLY A 712 -23.37 32.83 24.77
N ARG A 713 -24.05 31.67 24.95
CA ARG A 713 -25.23 31.33 24.12
C ARG A 713 -26.38 32.36 24.27
N ASP A 714 -26.53 32.95 25.45
CA ASP A 714 -27.61 33.89 25.78
C ASP A 714 -27.08 35.31 25.97
N ASP A 715 -25.98 35.64 25.26
CA ASP A 715 -25.30 36.92 25.37
C ASP A 715 -24.99 37.48 23.95
N ALA A 716 -24.92 38.80 23.85
CA ALA A 716 -24.51 39.51 22.67
C ALA A 716 -23.80 40.80 23.03
N ARG A 717 -22.92 41.29 22.17
CA ARG A 717 -22.30 42.60 22.26
C ARG A 717 -22.65 43.40 21.01
N VAL A 718 -23.08 44.64 21.22
CA VAL A 718 -23.48 45.56 20.16
C VAL A 718 -22.59 46.78 20.19
N THR A 719 -22.14 47.21 19.02
CA THR A 719 -21.53 48.55 18.86
C THR A 719 -22.34 49.32 17.84
N VAL A 720 -22.45 50.66 18.07
CA VAL A 720 -23.17 51.57 17.19
C VAL A 720 -22.24 52.73 16.87
N ALA A 721 -22.04 53.02 15.59
CA ALA A 721 -21.19 54.08 15.12
C ALA A 721 -21.94 54.95 14.07
N PRO A 722 -22.00 56.30 14.23
CA PRO A 722 -22.57 57.16 13.23
C PRO A 722 -21.67 57.25 12.00
N LEU A 723 -22.25 57.16 10.83
CA LEU A 723 -21.57 57.32 9.53
C LEU A 723 -22.02 58.62 8.82
N ASP A 724 -23.32 58.94 8.91
CA ASP A 724 -24.00 60.15 8.37
C ASP A 724 -25.08 60.57 9.35
N PRO A 725 -25.69 61.76 9.23
CA PRO A 725 -26.73 62.28 10.16
C PRO A 725 -27.90 61.33 10.43
N ARG A 726 -28.17 60.40 9.50
CA ARG A 726 -29.26 59.40 9.61
C ARG A 726 -28.81 57.96 9.35
N VAL A 727 -27.53 57.76 9.10
CA VAL A 727 -26.96 56.43 8.77
C VAL A 727 -26.02 55.99 9.84
N TRP A 728 -26.23 54.77 10.31
CA TRP A 728 -25.48 54.19 11.42
C TRP A 728 -24.93 52.82 11.02
N ARG A 729 -23.73 52.51 11.56
CA ARG A 729 -23.21 51.13 11.54
C ARG A 729 -23.56 50.50 12.86
N VAL A 730 -24.27 49.36 12.81
CA VAL A 730 -24.57 48.51 13.97
C VAL A 730 -23.85 47.20 13.79
N GLU A 731 -22.96 46.87 14.70
CA GLU A 731 -22.26 45.57 14.69
C GLU A 731 -22.67 44.75 15.89
N VAL A 732 -23.02 43.49 15.67
CA VAL A 732 -23.49 42.56 16.69
C VAL A 732 -22.58 41.37 16.72
N ALA A 733 -21.88 41.12 17.83
CA ALA A 733 -21.15 39.89 18.09
C ALA A 733 -21.96 38.96 18.98
N SER A 734 -22.10 37.73 18.56
CA SER A 734 -22.87 36.71 19.32
C SER A 734 -22.34 35.30 18.99
N ARG A 735 -22.93 34.33 19.61
CA ARG A 735 -22.73 32.95 19.20
C ARG A 735 -23.74 32.56 18.13
N ASP A 736 -23.24 31.95 17.04
CA ASP A 736 -24.09 31.51 15.92
C ASP A 736 -25.19 30.52 16.38
N ARG A 737 -26.37 30.74 15.82
CA ARG A 737 -27.58 29.95 16.06
C ARG A 737 -28.56 30.01 14.89
N PRO A 738 -29.37 28.97 14.66
CA PRO A 738 -30.40 29.00 13.64
C PRO A 738 -31.37 30.16 13.82
N GLY A 739 -31.48 31.03 12.83
CA GLY A 739 -32.35 32.21 12.84
C GLY A 739 -31.78 33.44 13.57
N LEU A 740 -30.44 33.48 13.80
CA LEU A 740 -29.77 34.64 14.40
C LEU A 740 -30.04 35.92 13.60
N LEU A 741 -29.77 35.90 12.32
CA LEU A 741 -30.00 37.04 11.44
C LEU A 741 -31.47 37.50 11.44
N ALA A 742 -32.43 36.57 11.43
CA ALA A 742 -33.85 36.85 11.56
C ALA A 742 -34.20 37.55 12.89
N THR A 743 -33.57 37.15 13.98
CA THR A 743 -33.79 37.77 15.29
C THR A 743 -33.23 39.18 15.32
N ILE A 744 -31.98 39.39 14.87
CA ILE A 744 -31.33 40.70 14.88
C ILE A 744 -32.07 41.67 13.92
N SER A 745 -32.37 41.29 12.71
CA SER A 745 -33.09 42.12 11.73
C SER A 745 -34.50 42.51 12.21
N GLY A 746 -35.17 41.62 12.95
CA GLY A 746 -36.44 41.89 13.61
C GLY A 746 -36.33 43.00 14.66
N VAL A 747 -35.32 42.92 15.55
CA VAL A 747 -35.08 43.96 16.57
C VAL A 747 -34.71 45.31 15.94
N LEU A 748 -33.87 45.32 14.91
CA LEU A 748 -33.51 46.55 14.19
C LEU A 748 -34.78 47.18 13.58
N THR A 749 -35.68 46.39 13.01
CA THR A 749 -36.95 46.86 12.47
C THR A 749 -37.85 47.39 13.59
N GLU A 750 -37.98 46.71 14.74
CA GLU A 750 -38.75 47.18 15.89
C GLU A 750 -38.18 48.51 16.45
N ALA A 751 -36.87 48.73 16.37
CA ALA A 751 -36.19 49.97 16.78
C ALA A 751 -36.32 51.11 15.76
N GLY A 752 -37.05 50.92 14.67
CA GLY A 752 -37.23 51.95 13.62
C GLY A 752 -35.99 52.15 12.73
N LEU A 753 -35.18 51.10 12.59
CA LEU A 753 -33.97 51.09 11.76
C LEU A 753 -34.24 50.29 10.47
N SER A 754 -34.03 50.91 9.29
CA SER A 754 -34.09 50.25 8.00
C SER A 754 -32.69 49.76 7.60
N VAL A 755 -32.52 48.47 7.39
CA VAL A 755 -31.25 47.89 6.94
C VAL A 755 -31.03 48.22 5.47
N GLN A 756 -29.87 48.80 5.16
CA GLN A 756 -29.45 49.17 3.81
C GLN A 756 -28.37 48.24 3.26
N ASP A 757 -27.52 47.68 4.14
CA ASP A 757 -26.53 46.71 3.85
C ASP A 757 -26.34 45.81 5.09
N ALA A 758 -26.08 44.53 4.88
CA ALA A 758 -25.79 43.59 5.94
C ALA A 758 -24.67 42.66 5.48
N GLN A 759 -23.70 42.44 6.38
CA GLN A 759 -22.59 41.54 6.18
C GLN A 759 -22.46 40.65 7.41
N ILE A 760 -22.37 39.35 7.19
CA ILE A 760 -22.37 38.33 8.23
C ILE A 760 -21.11 37.55 8.10
N ALA A 761 -20.48 37.23 9.21
CA ALA A 761 -19.32 36.32 9.26
C ALA A 761 -19.43 35.41 10.47
N THR A 762 -19.19 34.11 10.24
CA THR A 762 -19.18 33.09 11.29
C THR A 762 -17.81 32.40 11.30
N TRP A 763 -17.17 32.37 12.46
CA TRP A 763 -15.91 31.65 12.68
C TRP A 763 -16.17 30.16 12.99
N SER A 764 -15.19 29.33 12.74
CA SER A 764 -15.25 27.86 12.97
C SER A 764 -15.57 27.44 14.40
N ASP A 765 -15.33 28.33 15.39
CA ASP A 765 -15.68 28.10 16.80
C ASP A 765 -17.12 28.49 17.17
N GLY A 766 -17.89 28.89 16.16
CA GLY A 766 -19.28 29.35 16.30
C GLY A 766 -19.43 30.77 16.80
N GLY A 767 -18.38 31.58 16.80
CA GLY A 767 -18.48 33.02 16.98
C GLY A 767 -19.00 33.70 15.72
N ALA A 768 -19.97 34.59 15.82
CA ALA A 768 -20.56 35.32 14.69
C ALA A 768 -20.51 36.84 14.88
N VAL A 769 -20.22 37.56 13.82
CA VAL A 769 -20.32 39.03 13.77
C VAL A 769 -21.20 39.43 12.59
N ASP A 770 -22.30 40.10 12.91
CA ASP A 770 -23.24 40.66 11.94
C ASP A 770 -23.06 42.20 11.93
N SER A 771 -22.70 42.74 10.78
CA SER A 771 -22.50 44.18 10.57
C SER A 771 -23.62 44.74 9.68
N PHE A 772 -24.34 45.71 10.18
CA PHE A 772 -25.46 46.33 9.47
C PHE A 772 -25.20 47.79 9.21
N LEU A 773 -25.44 48.26 8.01
CA LEU A 773 -25.63 49.66 7.67
C LEU A 773 -27.12 49.94 7.78
N VAL A 774 -27.51 50.78 8.73
CA VAL A 774 -28.94 51.08 8.98
C VAL A 774 -29.24 52.54 8.83
N MET A 775 -30.42 52.83 8.31
CA MET A 775 -30.96 54.17 8.22
C MET A 775 -32.08 54.37 9.25
N GLU A 776 -31.98 55.44 10.01
CA GLU A 776 -33.00 55.85 10.98
C GLU A 776 -34.27 56.36 10.27
N THR A 777 -35.43 55.79 10.66
CA THR A 777 -36.75 56.18 10.09
C THR A 777 -37.62 56.94 11.08
N THR A 778 -37.34 56.92 12.35
CA THR A 778 -38.20 57.47 13.44
C THR A 778 -37.66 58.73 14.09
N GLY A 779 -36.44 59.18 13.75
CA GLY A 779 -35.79 60.34 14.36
C GLY A 779 -35.16 60.09 15.72
N THR A 780 -35.00 58.80 16.08
CA THR A 780 -34.34 58.34 17.32
C THR A 780 -33.04 57.67 17.02
N SER A 781 -31.92 58.19 17.48
CA SER A 781 -30.61 57.58 17.30
C SER A 781 -30.53 56.22 17.97
N PRO A 782 -29.95 55.18 17.32
CA PRO A 782 -29.78 53.87 17.94
C PRO A 782 -28.80 53.92 19.09
N ASP A 783 -29.13 53.19 20.18
CA ASP A 783 -28.29 53.06 21.37
C ASP A 783 -27.83 51.62 21.54
N ALA A 784 -26.52 51.43 21.76
CA ALA A 784 -25.91 50.07 21.80
C ALA A 784 -26.43 49.23 22.98
N GLU A 785 -26.65 49.86 24.16
CA GLU A 785 -27.10 49.11 25.36
C GLU A 785 -28.57 48.69 25.17
N THR A 786 -29.41 49.60 24.65
CA THR A 786 -30.80 49.30 24.37
C THR A 786 -30.94 48.18 23.33
N LEU A 787 -30.14 48.20 22.25
CA LEU A 787 -30.14 47.15 21.22
C LEU A 787 -29.63 45.83 21.78
N THR A 788 -28.59 45.84 22.64
CA THR A 788 -28.06 44.60 23.26
C THR A 788 -29.16 43.93 24.08
N ILE A 789 -29.84 44.69 24.97
CA ILE A 789 -30.94 44.15 25.79
C ILE A 789 -32.08 43.63 24.92
N ALA A 790 -32.46 44.34 23.87
CA ALA A 790 -33.52 43.92 22.98
C ALA A 790 -33.19 42.66 22.18
N ILE A 791 -31.94 42.54 21.68
CA ILE A 791 -31.46 41.36 20.92
C ILE A 791 -31.44 40.12 21.83
N VAL A 792 -30.83 40.22 23.02
CA VAL A 792 -30.77 39.11 24.00
C VAL A 792 -32.19 38.67 24.41
N ALA A 793 -33.10 39.62 24.66
CA ALA A 793 -34.47 39.28 24.99
C ALA A 793 -35.25 38.66 23.82
N ALA A 794 -34.82 38.91 22.57
CA ALA A 794 -35.43 38.33 21.37
C ALA A 794 -34.93 36.90 21.03
N PHE A 795 -33.84 36.43 21.64
CA PHE A 795 -33.34 35.09 21.37
C PHE A 795 -34.34 33.97 21.68
N GLU A 796 -35.23 34.17 22.62
CA GLU A 796 -36.24 33.18 23.01
C GLU A 796 -37.58 33.43 22.30
N ARG A 797 -37.75 34.51 21.56
CA ARG A 797 -39.00 34.85 20.89
C ARG A 797 -39.27 33.95 19.69
N PRO A 798 -40.52 33.51 19.47
CA PRO A 798 -40.88 32.78 18.27
C PRO A 798 -40.80 33.74 17.04
N LEU A 799 -40.16 33.24 15.97
CA LEU A 799 -40.07 33.99 14.69
C LEU A 799 -41.40 34.00 13.97
N ALA A 800 -41.83 35.16 13.51
CA ALA A 800 -43.01 35.33 12.67
C ALA A 800 -42.76 36.46 11.65
N ALA A 801 -43.27 36.30 10.43
CA ALA A 801 -43.09 37.27 9.37
C ALA A 801 -44.39 37.46 8.57
N ALA A 802 -44.60 38.68 8.12
CA ALA A 802 -45.69 39.02 7.22
C ALA A 802 -45.42 38.49 5.79
N PRO A 803 -46.45 38.15 5.01
CA PRO A 803 -46.25 37.69 3.64
C PRO A 803 -45.63 38.78 2.75
N THR A 804 -44.82 38.35 1.76
CA THR A 804 -44.25 39.17 0.70
C THR A 804 -44.72 38.65 -0.66
N PRO A 805 -45.96 38.93 -1.05
CA PRO A 805 -46.47 38.47 -2.32
C PRO A 805 -45.71 39.12 -3.49
N GLY A 806 -45.34 38.32 -4.49
CA GLY A 806 -44.64 38.80 -5.68
C GLY A 806 -43.13 38.96 -5.51
N ALA A 807 -42.55 38.42 -4.44
CA ALA A 807 -41.10 38.25 -4.37
C ALA A 807 -40.66 37.25 -5.43
N ASP A 808 -39.68 37.65 -6.24
CA ASP A 808 -38.95 36.76 -7.16
C ASP A 808 -37.74 36.20 -6.43
N ILE A 809 -37.68 34.86 -6.31
CA ILE A 809 -36.65 34.16 -5.53
C ILE A 809 -35.97 33.15 -6.44
N ASP A 810 -34.72 33.37 -6.72
CA ASP A 810 -33.89 32.51 -7.56
C ASP A 810 -32.80 31.82 -6.74
N PHE A 811 -32.50 30.57 -7.08
CA PHE A 811 -31.48 29.80 -6.43
C PHE A 811 -30.47 29.28 -7.44
N ASP A 812 -29.21 29.57 -7.20
CA ASP A 812 -28.08 29.13 -8.00
C ASP A 812 -27.15 28.21 -7.13
N ASP A 813 -27.06 26.95 -7.52
CA ASP A 813 -26.18 25.98 -6.87
C ASP A 813 -24.77 25.93 -7.47
N ASP A 814 -24.57 26.54 -8.64
CA ASP A 814 -23.28 26.48 -9.36
C ASP A 814 -22.38 27.69 -9.04
N GLY A 815 -22.97 28.77 -8.53
CA GLY A 815 -22.26 30.02 -8.25
C GLY A 815 -21.32 30.00 -7.04
N SER A 816 -21.37 28.95 -6.19
CA SER A 816 -20.47 28.78 -5.06
C SER A 816 -20.18 27.29 -4.81
N PRO A 817 -18.94 26.90 -4.45
CA PRO A 817 -18.62 25.51 -4.10
C PRO A 817 -19.37 24.99 -2.87
N TRP A 818 -19.56 25.81 -1.84
CA TRP A 818 -20.14 25.42 -0.55
C TRP A 818 -21.60 25.80 -0.38
N TYR A 819 -22.02 26.91 -0.98
CA TYR A 819 -23.30 27.52 -0.69
C TYR A 819 -24.25 27.44 -1.88
N THR A 820 -25.54 27.36 -1.60
CA THR A 820 -26.58 27.74 -2.56
C THR A 820 -26.71 29.25 -2.53
N LEU A 821 -26.48 29.95 -3.63
CA LEU A 821 -26.75 31.37 -3.75
C LEU A 821 -28.25 31.57 -3.92
N CYS A 822 -28.82 32.52 -3.18
CA CYS A 822 -30.23 32.89 -3.30
C CYS A 822 -30.33 34.38 -3.56
N GLU A 823 -30.98 34.76 -4.64
CA GLU A 823 -31.27 36.13 -4.94
C GLU A 823 -32.79 36.41 -4.79
N VAL A 824 -33.10 37.38 -3.94
CA VAL A 824 -34.50 37.77 -3.70
C VAL A 824 -34.73 39.20 -4.24
N ARG A 825 -35.64 39.34 -5.19
CA ARG A 825 -36.02 40.62 -5.78
C ARG A 825 -37.47 40.96 -5.42
N CYS A 826 -37.68 42.09 -4.79
CA CYS A 826 -39.03 42.55 -4.48
C CYS A 826 -39.04 44.09 -4.20
N ILE A 827 -40.23 44.67 -3.99
CA ILE A 827 -40.38 46.08 -3.59
C ILE A 827 -39.82 46.23 -2.16
N ASP A 828 -38.90 47.19 -1.97
CA ASP A 828 -38.33 47.47 -0.66
C ASP A 828 -39.38 48.02 0.31
N ARG A 829 -39.30 47.57 1.54
CA ARG A 829 -40.13 48.01 2.66
C ARG A 829 -39.44 47.79 4.00
N PRO A 830 -39.76 48.57 5.06
CA PRO A 830 -39.23 48.33 6.39
C PRO A 830 -39.52 46.88 6.86
N GLY A 831 -38.49 46.19 7.37
CA GLY A 831 -38.59 44.81 7.85
C GLY A 831 -38.58 43.73 6.77
N LEU A 832 -38.22 44.06 5.54
CA LEU A 832 -38.12 43.09 4.44
C LEU A 832 -37.06 42.02 4.74
N LEU A 833 -35.86 42.41 5.16
CA LEU A 833 -34.79 41.49 5.52
C LEU A 833 -35.25 40.52 6.62
N HIS A 834 -35.96 41.04 7.64
CA HIS A 834 -36.52 40.14 8.69
C HIS A 834 -37.51 39.14 8.10
N THR A 835 -38.37 39.53 7.17
CA THR A 835 -39.34 38.64 6.54
C THR A 835 -38.67 37.53 5.77
N ILE A 836 -37.64 37.84 4.96
CA ILE A 836 -36.87 36.89 4.15
C ILE A 836 -36.12 35.90 5.08
N THR A 837 -35.39 36.39 6.08
CA THR A 837 -34.59 35.60 6.97
C THR A 837 -35.40 34.69 7.92
N VAL A 838 -36.62 35.13 8.30
CA VAL A 838 -37.60 34.24 8.97
C VAL A 838 -38.04 33.12 8.04
N GLY A 839 -38.19 33.39 6.73
CA GLY A 839 -38.45 32.34 5.72
C GLY A 839 -37.36 31.28 5.72
N PHE A 840 -36.09 31.66 5.66
CA PHE A 840 -34.94 30.75 5.72
C PHE A 840 -34.92 29.96 7.02
N ALA A 841 -34.99 30.62 8.16
CA ALA A 841 -35.00 29.96 9.48
C ALA A 841 -36.15 28.94 9.63
N SER A 842 -37.34 29.25 9.08
CA SER A 842 -38.52 28.38 9.11
C SER A 842 -38.34 27.12 8.25
N ALA A 843 -37.63 27.24 7.14
CA ALA A 843 -37.27 26.15 6.25
C ALA A 843 -36.06 25.34 6.76
N GLY A 844 -35.43 25.76 7.85
CA GLY A 844 -34.30 25.11 8.43
C GLY A 844 -32.97 25.34 7.66
N ILE A 845 -32.87 26.53 7.10
CA ILE A 845 -31.72 27.00 6.33
C ILE A 845 -30.91 27.95 7.19
N ASP A 846 -29.60 27.82 7.13
CA ASP A 846 -28.62 28.72 7.76
C ASP A 846 -28.06 29.69 6.73
N VAL A 847 -27.89 30.99 7.12
CA VAL A 847 -27.38 32.06 6.29
C VAL A 847 -25.94 32.36 6.69
N HIS A 848 -25.01 32.26 5.77
CA HIS A 848 -23.59 32.51 5.98
C HIS A 848 -23.15 33.90 5.55
N SER A 849 -23.79 34.44 4.52
CA SER A 849 -23.55 35.77 4.01
C SER A 849 -24.87 36.35 3.52
N ALA A 850 -25.04 37.68 3.69
CA ALA A 850 -26.15 38.41 3.18
C ALA A 850 -25.67 39.77 2.64
N GLN A 851 -26.03 40.07 1.42
CA GLN A 851 -25.85 41.40 0.81
C GLN A 851 -27.22 41.96 0.47
N VAL A 852 -27.58 43.02 1.17
CA VAL A 852 -28.87 43.70 1.01
C VAL A 852 -28.64 45.01 0.26
N ARG A 853 -29.32 45.22 -0.84
CA ARG A 853 -29.18 46.43 -1.65
C ARG A 853 -30.54 46.91 -2.14
N THR A 854 -30.80 48.20 -1.95
CA THR A 854 -31.97 48.85 -2.53
C THR A 854 -31.56 49.74 -3.71
N LEU A 855 -32.09 49.42 -4.91
CA LEU A 855 -31.85 50.12 -6.13
C LEU A 855 -33.21 50.60 -6.68
N ASP A 856 -33.42 51.94 -6.78
CA ASP A 856 -34.65 52.56 -7.32
C ASP A 856 -35.96 52.06 -6.67
N GLY A 857 -35.92 51.78 -5.34
CA GLY A 857 -37.08 51.31 -4.58
C GLY A 857 -37.34 49.80 -4.71
N GLN A 858 -36.45 49.07 -5.38
CA GLN A 858 -36.44 47.59 -5.40
C GLN A 858 -35.30 47.08 -4.55
N ALA A 859 -35.59 46.13 -3.67
CA ALA A 859 -34.60 45.37 -2.95
C ALA A 859 -34.08 44.23 -3.84
N VAL A 860 -32.76 44.06 -3.91
CA VAL A 860 -32.07 42.95 -4.54
C VAL A 860 -31.13 42.36 -3.48
N ASP A 861 -31.64 41.37 -2.78
CA ASP A 861 -30.93 40.77 -1.63
C ASP A 861 -30.33 39.43 -2.05
N ARG A 862 -29.04 39.26 -1.81
CA ARG A 862 -28.31 38.03 -2.13
C ARG A 862 -27.86 37.35 -0.84
N PHE A 863 -28.00 36.03 -0.79
CA PHE A 863 -27.70 35.23 0.37
C PHE A 863 -26.88 34.00 -0.01
N GLU A 864 -25.93 33.60 0.84
CA GLU A 864 -25.25 32.35 0.78
C GLU A 864 -25.84 31.40 1.84
N LEU A 865 -26.37 30.27 1.39
CA LEU A 865 -27.25 29.41 2.18
C LEU A 865 -26.77 28.00 2.24
N THR A 866 -26.91 27.34 3.43
CA THR A 866 -26.79 25.90 3.59
C THR A 866 -27.99 25.30 4.33
N ASP A 867 -28.14 23.98 4.25
CA ASP A 867 -29.02 23.26 5.17
C ASP A 867 -28.37 23.14 6.58
N ARG A 868 -29.08 22.62 7.55
CA ARG A 868 -28.60 22.42 8.92
C ARG A 868 -27.41 21.46 9.06
N ASN A 869 -27.06 20.75 8.02
CA ASN A 869 -25.91 19.84 7.98
C ASN A 869 -24.72 20.47 7.24
N GLY A 870 -24.79 21.76 6.92
CA GLY A 870 -23.75 22.48 6.18
C GLY A 870 -23.66 22.12 4.69
N ARG A 871 -24.72 21.53 4.09
CA ARG A 871 -24.78 21.17 2.66
C ARG A 871 -25.60 22.18 1.88
N LYS A 872 -25.43 22.20 0.57
CA LYS A 872 -26.29 23.01 -0.33
C LYS A 872 -27.76 22.67 -0.12
N VAL A 873 -28.60 23.71 -0.31
CA VAL A 873 -30.03 23.66 -0.01
C VAL A 873 -30.76 22.76 -1.01
N GLY A 874 -31.39 21.68 -0.53
CA GLY A 874 -32.13 20.75 -1.39
C GLY A 874 -33.47 21.35 -1.88
N ASP A 875 -34.01 20.83 -3.00
CA ASP A 875 -35.23 21.33 -3.66
C ASP A 875 -36.47 21.42 -2.75
N GLY A 876 -36.56 20.54 -1.76
CA GLY A 876 -37.63 20.55 -0.77
C GLY A 876 -37.58 21.79 0.13
N ALA A 877 -36.38 22.16 0.57
CA ALA A 877 -36.15 23.35 1.39
C ALA A 877 -36.26 24.63 0.58
N LYS A 878 -35.78 24.67 -0.69
CA LYS A 878 -35.97 25.78 -1.60
C LYS A 878 -37.48 26.14 -1.77
N ARG A 879 -38.31 25.15 -2.01
CA ARG A 879 -39.77 25.32 -2.08
C ARG A 879 -40.36 25.81 -0.77
N ALA A 880 -39.91 25.29 0.37
CA ALA A 880 -40.38 25.77 1.67
C ALA A 880 -40.00 27.23 1.94
N VAL A 881 -38.86 27.70 1.46
CA VAL A 881 -38.47 29.13 1.50
C VAL A 881 -39.42 29.96 0.68
N ILE A 882 -39.66 29.60 -0.58
CA ILE A 882 -40.58 30.35 -1.46
C ILE A 882 -41.96 30.45 -0.80
N GLU A 883 -42.53 29.37 -0.30
CA GLU A 883 -43.82 29.40 0.42
C GLU A 883 -43.76 30.26 1.70
N ALA A 884 -42.70 30.16 2.48
CA ALA A 884 -42.58 30.91 3.74
C ALA A 884 -42.42 32.43 3.53
N VAL A 885 -41.71 32.87 2.48
CA VAL A 885 -41.53 34.27 2.13
C VAL A 885 -42.78 34.82 1.49
N THR A 886 -43.41 34.09 0.55
CA THR A 886 -44.60 34.57 -0.17
C THR A 886 -45.87 34.60 0.69
N ASP A 887 -46.10 33.55 1.50
CA ASP A 887 -47.31 33.34 2.31
C ASP A 887 -47.16 33.83 3.77
N GLY A 888 -45.91 34.12 4.21
CA GLY A 888 -45.59 34.53 5.54
C GLY A 888 -45.53 33.36 6.55
N VAL A 889 -44.91 33.58 7.73
CA VAL A 889 -44.75 32.61 8.80
C VAL A 889 -45.57 32.99 10.02
N LYS A 890 -46.54 32.14 10.43
CA LYS A 890 -47.39 32.37 11.60
C LYS A 890 -46.85 31.70 12.85
N VAL A 891 -46.94 32.36 14.00
CA VAL A 891 -46.62 31.80 15.30
C VAL A 891 -47.48 30.56 15.56
N GLY A 892 -46.88 29.38 15.63
CA GLY A 892 -47.63 28.14 15.97
C GLY A 892 -47.39 26.92 15.10
N ARG A 893 -46.80 27.06 13.91
CA ARG A 893 -46.52 25.93 13.00
C ARG A 893 -45.32 25.05 13.41
N ARG A 894 -44.46 25.51 14.34
CA ARG A 894 -43.23 24.84 14.79
C ARG A 894 -43.48 23.49 15.52
N ARG A 895 -44.63 23.27 16.13
CA ARG A 895 -44.93 22.03 16.88
C ARG A 895 -45.36 20.84 15.99
N ARG A 896 -45.74 21.02 14.74
CA ARG A 896 -46.20 19.93 13.85
C ARG A 896 -45.10 19.35 12.95
N LEU A 897 -44.06 20.13 12.57
CA LEU A 897 -43.00 19.67 11.67
C LEU A 897 -41.95 18.84 12.40
N LEU A 898 -41.68 19.11 13.69
CA LEU A 898 -40.72 18.31 14.49
C LEU A 898 -41.22 16.93 14.89
N ARG A 899 -42.53 16.63 14.74
CA ARG A 899 -43.08 15.30 15.02
C ARG A 899 -43.18 14.37 13.80
N ARG A 900 -42.92 14.87 12.60
CA ARG A 900 -43.08 14.10 11.36
C ARG A 900 -41.76 13.54 10.80
N ASN A 901 -40.63 14.01 11.26
CA ASN A 901 -39.30 13.52 10.85
C ASN A 901 -38.60 12.63 11.89
N GLY A 902 -39.32 12.16 12.89
CA GLY A 902 -38.81 11.22 13.90
C GLY A 902 -39.41 9.80 13.79
N ARG A 903 -39.48 9.26 12.54
CA ARG A 903 -39.70 7.83 12.30
C ARG A 903 -38.82 7.34 11.16
#